data_9b69d353d12660e7b16084d9e6630795
#
_entry.id   9b69d353d12660e7b16084d9e6630795
#
_cell.length_a   1.000
_cell.length_b   1.000
_cell.length_c   1.000
_cell.angle_alpha   90.00
_cell.angle_beta   90.00
_cell.angle_gamma   90.00
#
_symmetry.space_group_name_H-M   'P 1'
#
loop_
_entity.id
_entity.type
_entity.pdbx_description
1 polymer ?
#
loop_
_entity_poly.entity_id
_entity_poly.type
_entity_poly.pdbx_seq_one_letter_code
_entity_poly.pdbx_strand_id
1 'polypeptide(L)'
;MVEMVEFTTCRFVTGLVQMLSITLPDGSQRQYPGPVTVAEVAQSIGAGLARAALGGRITNVAESRLVDTTHRIENDTHLAIITAKDADGLDLIRHSTAHLLAYAVKSLFPEAQVTIGPVIDNGFYYDFSYKRPFTPEDLVAIEKKMAELAKKDEIVTREEWLRDDAVSFFKGIGETYKAEIIGAIPGNETISLYREGDFIDLCRGPHVPSTGKLKVFKLMKVAGAYWRGDSNNEMLQRIYGTAWATKEDQDAYLHMLEEAERRDHRKIGRDLDLFHFQEEGPGLIFWHPKGWAIWQQVEQYMRAVYRDNGYQEVKAPQILDISLWKKTGHWDNYRENMFTTESENRVYGLKPMNCPGHVQIFNSSLHSYRDLPLRYGEFGQCHRNEPSGSLHGMMRVRGFTQDDGHIFCTEDQLQDECAAFTSLLQKVYADFGFTEVLYKVATRPEKRIGSDEVWDKAETALMESLKRTGCVFEVSPGEGAFYGPKIEYTLKDAIGRHWQCGTIQVDFSMPQRLGAEFVDASDQRRAPVMLHRAILGSFERFIGMLIENHAGAMPAWLAPVQAVVCCISEHTADYAAEITQTLKKQGFRVESDCRSEKITYKIREHSLQKIPYILVVGEKERQAGTVAVRGRGGVELGVMPASQFATLLNEDVALRHNSGSTAPQSA
;
A
#
# COMPACT_ATOMS: atom_id res chain seq x y z
N MET A 1 78.92 61.22 19.08
CA MET A 1 78.48 59.85 18.72
C MET A 1 77.13 59.63 19.42
N VAL A 2 76.07 59.71 18.69
CA VAL A 2 74.71 59.51 19.19
C VAL A 2 74.17 58.25 18.51
N GLU A 3 73.93 57.20 19.30
CA GLU A 3 73.33 55.95 18.87
C GLU A 3 71.86 56.19 18.65
N MET A 4 71.36 55.84 17.42
CA MET A 4 69.96 55.77 17.10
C MET A 4 69.44 54.41 17.55
N VAL A 5 68.43 54.46 18.40
CA VAL A 5 67.65 53.28 18.79
C VAL A 5 66.50 53.10 17.76
N GLU A 6 66.54 52.02 17.01
CA GLU A 6 65.42 51.60 16.10
C GLU A 6 64.25 51.04 16.90
N PHE A 7 63.09 51.66 16.77
CA PHE A 7 61.80 51.10 17.24
C PHE A 7 61.27 50.05 16.26
N THR A 8 61.29 48.78 16.65
CA THR A 8 60.65 47.68 15.92
C THR A 8 59.18 47.77 16.15
N THR A 9 58.44 48.14 15.09
CA THR A 9 56.90 48.09 15.05
C THR A 9 56.45 46.65 15.05
N CYS A 10 55.82 46.23 16.15
CA CYS A 10 55.09 44.96 16.24
C CYS A 10 53.85 45.05 15.37
N ARG A 11 53.81 44.34 14.21
CA ARG A 11 52.59 44.15 13.39
C ARG A 11 51.72 43.16 14.12
N PHE A 12 50.57 43.64 14.66
CA PHE A 12 49.45 42.77 15.01
C PHE A 12 48.88 42.20 13.71
N VAL A 13 49.11 40.90 13.48
CA VAL A 13 48.39 40.16 12.47
C VAL A 13 46.98 39.92 13.04
N THR A 14 46.03 40.78 12.71
CA THR A 14 44.61 40.50 12.90
C THR A 14 44.22 39.41 11.90
N GLY A 15 44.32 38.14 12.30
CA GLY A 15 43.71 37.05 11.58
C GLY A 15 42.20 37.32 11.46
N LEU A 16 41.71 37.53 10.26
CA LEU A 16 40.27 37.52 9.98
C LEU A 16 39.75 36.16 10.43
N VAL A 17 39.08 36.09 11.57
CA VAL A 17 38.33 34.92 11.98
C VAL A 17 37.19 34.76 10.94
N GLN A 18 37.33 33.76 10.10
CA GLN A 18 36.31 33.46 9.11
C GLN A 18 35.05 33.04 9.88
N MET A 19 34.01 33.87 9.84
CA MET A 19 32.73 33.58 10.51
C MET A 19 31.98 32.55 9.71
N LEU A 20 31.58 31.46 10.38
CA LEU A 20 30.70 30.42 9.81
C LEU A 20 29.24 30.88 9.78
N SER A 21 28.57 30.82 8.63
CA SER A 21 27.21 31.24 8.46
C SER A 21 26.23 30.02 8.34
N ILE A 22 25.34 29.90 9.27
CA ILE A 22 24.28 28.87 9.24
C ILE A 22 22.94 29.54 8.86
N THR A 23 22.34 29.09 7.74
CA THR A 23 21.04 29.56 7.29
C THR A 23 19.94 28.59 7.79
N LEU A 24 18.95 29.12 8.51
CA LEU A 24 17.83 28.35 9.04
C LEU A 24 16.67 28.27 8.01
N PRO A 25 15.67 27.36 8.20
CA PRO A 25 14.56 27.18 7.26
C PRO A 25 13.70 28.45 7.03
N ASP A 26 13.66 29.38 8.00
CA ASP A 26 12.98 30.65 7.90
C ASP A 26 13.80 31.74 7.14
N GLY A 27 14.96 31.36 6.61
CA GLY A 27 15.90 32.26 5.91
C GLY A 27 16.78 33.09 6.84
N SER A 28 16.62 33.03 8.15
CA SER A 28 17.49 33.73 9.09
C SER A 28 18.89 33.12 9.11
N GLN A 29 19.91 33.98 9.28
CA GLN A 29 21.30 33.56 9.34
C GLN A 29 21.88 33.76 10.74
N ARG A 30 22.68 32.79 11.18
CA ARG A 30 23.45 32.85 12.43
C ARG A 30 24.91 32.71 12.15
N GLN A 31 25.68 33.61 12.76
CA GLN A 31 27.15 33.70 12.61
C GLN A 31 27.85 33.09 13.83
N TYR A 32 28.83 32.21 13.55
CA TYR A 32 29.66 31.58 14.59
C TYR A 32 31.13 31.81 14.33
N PRO A 33 31.94 31.99 15.38
CA PRO A 33 33.37 32.30 15.25
C PRO A 33 34.22 31.11 14.80
N GLY A 34 33.62 29.97 14.50
CA GLY A 34 34.29 28.73 14.06
C GLY A 34 33.30 27.58 13.94
N PRO A 35 33.76 26.35 13.73
CA PRO A 35 32.95 25.18 13.62
C PRO A 35 32.03 24.99 14.82
N VAL A 36 30.75 24.65 14.55
CA VAL A 36 29.66 24.56 15.55
C VAL A 36 28.88 23.24 15.37
N THR A 37 28.41 22.66 16.47
CA THR A 37 27.58 21.46 16.42
C THR A 37 26.08 21.82 16.19
N VAL A 38 25.32 20.87 15.67
CA VAL A 38 23.85 20.98 15.53
C VAL A 38 23.22 21.33 16.89
N ALA A 39 23.66 20.68 17.97
CA ALA A 39 23.19 20.94 19.34
C ALA A 39 23.48 22.39 19.80
N GLU A 40 24.66 22.94 19.53
CA GLU A 40 25.00 24.32 19.86
C GLU A 40 24.14 25.31 19.05
N VAL A 41 23.90 25.05 17.78
CA VAL A 41 22.97 25.86 16.97
C VAL A 41 21.56 25.80 17.57
N ALA A 42 21.04 24.62 17.90
CA ALA A 42 19.74 24.46 18.53
C ALA A 42 19.65 25.22 19.86
N GLN A 43 20.72 25.16 20.68
CA GLN A 43 20.81 25.88 21.96
C GLN A 43 20.80 27.42 21.74
N SER A 44 21.49 27.90 20.71
CA SER A 44 21.51 29.32 20.37
C SER A 44 20.17 29.89 19.92
N ILE A 45 19.28 29.00 19.38
CA ILE A 45 17.92 29.36 18.98
C ILE A 45 17.02 29.40 20.22
N GLY A 46 17.13 28.39 21.08
CA GLY A 46 16.37 28.36 22.34
C GLY A 46 16.47 27.02 23.09
N ALA A 47 16.44 27.09 24.42
CA ALA A 47 16.57 25.91 25.28
C ALA A 47 15.46 24.86 25.06
N GLY A 48 14.27 25.27 24.61
CA GLY A 48 13.17 24.37 24.26
C GLY A 48 13.51 23.52 23.03
N LEU A 49 14.01 24.16 21.99
CA LEU A 49 14.43 23.48 20.74
C LEU A 49 15.63 22.56 21.00
N ALA A 50 16.63 23.02 21.77
CA ALA A 50 17.78 22.20 22.14
C ALA A 50 17.37 20.89 22.83
N ARG A 51 16.39 20.96 23.75
CA ARG A 51 15.84 19.79 24.42
C ARG A 51 15.04 18.88 23.48
N ALA A 52 14.37 19.45 22.47
CA ALA A 52 13.55 18.70 21.51
C ALA A 52 14.37 18.12 20.34
N ALA A 53 15.56 18.63 20.09
CA ALA A 53 16.42 18.23 18.97
C ALA A 53 16.79 16.73 19.05
N LEU A 54 16.61 16.04 17.93
CA LEU A 54 16.96 14.64 17.71
C LEU A 54 18.12 14.50 16.73
N GLY A 55 18.27 15.46 15.80
CA GLY A 55 19.28 15.51 14.77
C GLY A 55 19.23 16.83 14.01
N GLY A 56 19.93 16.90 12.90
CA GLY A 56 19.89 18.02 11.97
C GLY A 56 19.84 17.53 10.52
N ARG A 57 19.18 18.32 9.65
CA ARG A 57 19.26 18.14 8.20
C ARG A 57 20.14 19.24 7.64
N ILE A 58 21.30 18.86 7.12
CA ILE A 58 22.22 19.75 6.42
C ILE A 58 21.91 19.69 4.94
N THR A 59 21.75 20.86 4.33
CA THR A 59 21.53 20.98 2.88
C THR A 59 22.54 21.96 2.31
N ASN A 60 23.29 21.51 1.31
CA ASN A 60 24.20 22.34 0.51
C ASN A 60 23.90 22.11 -0.98
N VAL A 61 24.64 22.78 -1.86
CA VAL A 61 24.42 22.70 -3.33
C VAL A 61 24.55 21.27 -3.87
N ALA A 62 25.31 20.40 -3.20
CA ALA A 62 25.62 19.06 -3.69
C ALA A 62 24.73 17.97 -3.08
N GLU A 63 24.29 18.12 -1.82
CA GLU A 63 23.57 17.08 -1.12
C GLU A 63 22.69 17.61 0.02
N SER A 64 21.68 16.80 0.40
CA SER A 64 20.90 16.96 1.62
C SER A 64 20.99 15.67 2.44
N ARG A 65 21.45 15.78 3.71
CA ARG A 65 21.63 14.61 4.58
C ARG A 65 21.26 14.88 6.03
N LEU A 66 20.81 13.83 6.71
CA LEU A 66 20.60 13.84 8.16
C LEU A 66 21.91 13.60 8.89
N VAL A 67 22.08 14.26 10.03
CA VAL A 67 23.27 14.16 10.89
C VAL A 67 22.87 14.17 12.37
N ASP A 68 23.77 13.63 13.21
CA ASP A 68 23.62 13.64 14.66
C ASP A 68 23.63 15.05 15.22
N THR A 69 23.08 15.24 16.42
CA THR A 69 23.16 16.53 17.13
C THR A 69 24.60 16.94 17.46
N THR A 70 25.51 15.97 17.57
CA THR A 70 26.94 16.17 17.82
C THR A 70 27.77 16.45 16.56
N HIS A 71 27.14 16.34 15.37
CA HIS A 71 27.84 16.59 14.11
C HIS A 71 28.34 18.01 14.05
N ARG A 72 29.65 18.15 13.71
CA ARG A 72 30.35 19.43 13.62
C ARG A 72 30.25 20.02 12.22
N ILE A 73 29.68 21.18 12.12
CA ILE A 73 29.51 21.94 10.87
C ILE A 73 30.74 22.85 10.73
N GLU A 74 31.43 22.70 9.63
CA GLU A 74 32.69 23.39 9.36
C GLU A 74 32.60 24.42 8.23
N ASN A 75 31.54 24.36 7.41
CA ASN A 75 31.34 25.23 6.27
C ASN A 75 29.92 25.82 6.28
N ASP A 76 29.77 26.96 5.60
CA ASP A 76 28.46 27.58 5.41
C ASP A 76 27.46 26.62 4.83
N THR A 77 26.29 26.53 5.46
CA THR A 77 25.24 25.54 5.09
C THR A 77 23.85 25.96 5.53
N HIS A 78 22.86 25.33 4.94
CA HIS A 78 21.49 25.36 5.46
C HIS A 78 21.31 24.23 6.49
N LEU A 79 20.73 24.56 7.64
CA LEU A 79 20.47 23.61 8.72
C LEU A 79 19.02 23.70 9.20
N ALA A 80 18.29 22.58 9.12
CA ALA A 80 17.04 22.36 9.84
C ALA A 80 17.29 21.50 11.08
N ILE A 81 16.85 21.96 12.25
CA ILE A 81 16.88 21.15 13.48
C ILE A 81 15.69 20.18 13.43
N ILE A 82 15.98 18.90 13.51
CA ILE A 82 14.98 17.82 13.43
C ILE A 82 14.49 17.46 14.83
N THR A 83 13.19 17.39 14.98
CA THR A 83 12.48 17.05 16.23
C THR A 83 11.54 15.86 16.03
N ALA A 84 10.95 15.33 17.09
CA ALA A 84 9.99 14.23 17.02
C ALA A 84 8.69 14.59 16.24
N LYS A 85 8.46 15.85 15.89
CA LYS A 85 7.31 16.29 15.08
C LYS A 85 7.56 16.16 13.58
N ASP A 86 8.81 16.01 13.19
CA ASP A 86 9.21 15.89 11.79
C ASP A 86 9.22 14.41 11.38
N ALA A 87 8.95 14.11 10.12
CA ALA A 87 9.00 12.75 9.58
C ALA A 87 10.39 12.12 9.81
N ASP A 88 11.45 12.85 9.48
CA ASP A 88 12.83 12.45 9.75
C ASP A 88 13.11 12.17 11.23
N GLY A 89 12.45 12.90 12.13
CA GLY A 89 12.58 12.70 13.57
C GLY A 89 11.97 11.39 14.04
N LEU A 90 10.85 11.00 13.43
CA LEU A 90 10.23 9.70 13.68
C LEU A 90 11.09 8.55 13.20
N ASP A 91 11.75 8.71 12.03
CA ASP A 91 12.68 7.71 11.50
C ASP A 91 13.94 7.58 12.39
N LEU A 92 14.46 8.70 12.93
CA LEU A 92 15.55 8.68 13.91
C LEU A 92 15.13 7.93 15.20
N ILE A 93 13.91 8.15 15.69
CA ILE A 93 13.37 7.42 16.84
C ILE A 93 13.30 5.92 16.54
N ARG A 94 12.75 5.52 15.38
CA ARG A 94 12.63 4.12 14.96
C ARG A 94 13.97 3.45 14.82
N HIS A 95 14.91 4.11 14.14
CA HIS A 95 16.28 3.62 13.94
C HIS A 95 17.01 3.41 15.26
N SER A 96 16.99 4.40 16.15
CA SER A 96 17.61 4.29 17.46
C SER A 96 16.92 3.28 18.37
N THR A 97 15.59 3.09 18.22
CA THR A 97 14.86 2.06 18.97
C THR A 97 15.24 0.65 18.49
N ALA A 98 15.59 0.46 17.20
CA ALA A 98 16.15 -0.81 16.74
C ALA A 98 17.47 -1.15 17.43
N HIS A 99 18.35 -0.16 17.63
CA HIS A 99 19.60 -0.35 18.41
C HIS A 99 19.32 -0.61 19.89
N LEU A 100 18.36 0.09 20.50
CA LEU A 100 17.90 -0.18 21.87
C LEU A 100 17.38 -1.61 22.03
N LEU A 101 16.67 -2.15 21.03
CA LEU A 101 16.27 -3.55 20.98
C LEU A 101 17.49 -4.48 20.98
N ALA A 102 18.47 -4.23 20.11
CA ALA A 102 19.70 -5.02 20.05
C ALA A 102 20.46 -4.99 21.37
N TYR A 103 20.59 -3.82 22.01
CA TYR A 103 21.18 -3.66 23.33
C TYR A 103 20.44 -4.47 24.41
N ALA A 104 19.09 -4.43 24.41
CA ALA A 104 18.27 -5.18 25.36
C ALA A 104 18.44 -6.70 25.17
N VAL A 105 18.44 -7.16 23.91
CA VAL A 105 18.65 -8.59 23.58
C VAL A 105 20.03 -9.03 24.03
N LYS A 106 21.09 -8.30 23.72
CA LYS A 106 22.45 -8.62 24.19
C LYS A 106 22.60 -8.65 25.71
N SER A 107 21.87 -7.74 26.40
CA SER A 107 21.88 -7.70 27.87
C SER A 107 21.21 -8.94 28.51
N LEU A 108 20.17 -9.49 27.90
CA LEU A 108 19.42 -10.65 28.39
C LEU A 108 19.93 -11.99 27.84
N PHE A 109 20.40 -11.96 26.60
CA PHE A 109 20.85 -13.12 25.83
C PHE A 109 22.24 -12.87 25.22
N PRO A 110 23.31 -12.88 26.02
CA PRO A 110 24.66 -12.51 25.55
C PRO A 110 25.18 -13.35 24.39
N GLU A 111 24.68 -14.60 24.25
CA GLU A 111 25.07 -15.51 23.14
C GLU A 111 24.35 -15.21 21.81
N ALA A 112 23.26 -14.39 21.81
CA ALA A 112 22.60 -13.99 20.60
C ALA A 112 23.49 -13.05 19.79
N GLN A 113 23.71 -13.32 18.51
CA GLN A 113 24.48 -12.47 17.63
C GLN A 113 23.57 -11.46 16.93
N VAL A 114 24.02 -10.21 16.88
CA VAL A 114 23.29 -9.12 16.21
C VAL A 114 23.71 -9.00 14.75
N THR A 115 22.74 -8.73 13.85
CA THR A 115 23.02 -8.60 12.42
C THR A 115 22.68 -7.19 11.91
N ILE A 116 21.47 -6.96 11.45
CA ILE A 116 20.99 -5.69 10.90
C ILE A 116 19.64 -5.29 11.49
N GLY A 117 19.39 -3.98 11.61
CA GLY A 117 18.15 -3.42 12.16
C GLY A 117 17.66 -2.18 11.43
N PRO A 118 17.10 -2.30 10.21
CA PRO A 118 16.60 -1.17 9.46
C PRO A 118 15.25 -0.67 9.97
N VAL A 119 14.95 0.59 9.63
CA VAL A 119 13.62 1.18 9.73
C VAL A 119 12.74 0.63 8.61
N ILE A 120 11.47 0.43 8.92
CA ILE A 120 10.40 0.07 7.99
C ILE A 120 9.20 0.99 8.19
N ASP A 121 8.21 0.93 7.31
CA ASP A 121 6.96 1.67 7.46
C ASP A 121 6.34 1.38 8.84
N ASN A 122 6.08 2.45 9.60
CA ASN A 122 5.49 2.41 10.93
C ASN A 122 6.25 1.60 12.00
N GLY A 123 7.55 1.34 11.78
CA GLY A 123 8.32 0.59 12.76
C GLY A 123 9.77 0.31 12.38
N PHE A 124 10.26 -0.76 12.93
CA PHE A 124 11.61 -1.27 12.72
C PHE A 124 11.65 -2.78 12.92
N TYR A 125 12.72 -3.41 12.52
CA TYR A 125 13.05 -4.76 12.98
C TYR A 125 14.53 -4.87 13.31
N TYR A 126 14.90 -5.97 13.95
CA TYR A 126 16.29 -6.36 14.12
C TYR A 126 16.41 -7.88 13.98
N ASP A 127 17.45 -8.34 13.24
CA ASP A 127 17.71 -9.75 12.98
C ASP A 127 18.77 -10.29 13.94
N PHE A 128 18.50 -11.48 14.47
CA PHE A 128 19.38 -12.16 15.44
C PHE A 128 19.63 -13.60 15.01
N SER A 129 20.90 -14.06 15.13
CA SER A 129 21.22 -15.48 15.15
C SER A 129 21.27 -15.93 16.61
N TYR A 130 20.43 -16.90 16.96
CA TYR A 130 20.34 -17.42 18.31
C TYR A 130 19.93 -18.90 18.32
N LYS A 131 20.51 -19.69 19.21
CA LYS A 131 20.39 -21.17 19.27
C LYS A 131 18.96 -21.70 19.51
N ARG A 132 18.06 -20.92 20.07
CA ARG A 132 16.65 -21.26 20.26
C ARG A 132 15.71 -20.15 19.75
N PRO A 133 14.47 -20.47 19.40
CA PRO A 133 13.48 -19.46 19.05
C PRO A 133 13.18 -18.52 20.22
N PHE A 134 13.01 -17.22 19.92
CA PHE A 134 12.44 -16.28 20.88
C PHE A 134 10.94 -16.55 21.05
N THR A 135 10.50 -16.55 22.31
CA THR A 135 9.09 -16.77 22.67
C THR A 135 8.36 -15.45 22.92
N PRO A 136 7.02 -15.45 22.99
CA PRO A 136 6.27 -14.28 23.40
C PRO A 136 6.69 -13.73 24.78
N GLU A 137 7.05 -14.59 25.73
CA GLU A 137 7.54 -14.22 27.05
C GLU A 137 8.90 -13.53 26.98
N ASP A 138 9.78 -13.96 26.03
CA ASP A 138 11.04 -13.28 25.78
C ASP A 138 10.79 -11.86 25.26
N LEU A 139 9.83 -11.65 24.34
CA LEU A 139 9.48 -10.31 23.86
C LEU A 139 9.05 -9.39 24.99
N VAL A 140 8.26 -9.87 25.94
CA VAL A 140 7.85 -9.09 27.14
C VAL A 140 9.06 -8.72 27.99
N ALA A 141 9.99 -9.68 28.20
CA ALA A 141 11.22 -9.44 28.98
C ALA A 141 12.15 -8.44 28.28
N ILE A 142 12.30 -8.56 26.94
CA ILE A 142 13.12 -7.66 26.12
C ILE A 142 12.50 -6.24 26.15
N GLU A 143 11.20 -6.09 25.95
CA GLU A 143 10.51 -4.79 25.98
C GLU A 143 10.66 -4.10 27.34
N LYS A 144 10.55 -4.85 28.42
CA LYS A 144 10.83 -4.34 29.77
C LYS A 144 12.27 -3.88 29.92
N LYS A 145 13.24 -4.66 29.40
CA LYS A 145 14.66 -4.30 29.43
C LYS A 145 14.94 -3.05 28.60
N MET A 146 14.35 -2.91 27.42
CA MET A 146 14.42 -1.68 26.63
C MET A 146 13.94 -0.46 27.42
N ALA A 147 12.81 -0.58 28.13
CA ALA A 147 12.29 0.50 28.97
C ALA A 147 13.22 0.85 30.14
N GLU A 148 13.93 -0.13 30.72
CA GLU A 148 14.95 0.09 31.76
C GLU A 148 16.16 0.83 31.20
N LEU A 149 16.64 0.43 30.00
CA LEU A 149 17.77 1.08 29.32
C LEU A 149 17.42 2.51 28.88
N ALA A 150 16.23 2.72 28.33
CA ALA A 150 15.76 4.06 27.97
C ALA A 150 15.73 5.02 29.17
N LYS A 151 15.34 4.54 30.35
CA LYS A 151 15.32 5.34 31.60
C LYS A 151 16.69 5.75 32.10
N LYS A 152 17.76 5.03 31.74
CA LYS A 152 19.13 5.40 32.12
C LYS A 152 19.60 6.68 31.43
N ASP A 153 18.96 7.05 30.30
CA ASP A 153 19.29 8.24 29.50
C ASP A 153 20.77 8.29 29.09
N GLU A 154 21.30 7.15 28.66
CA GLU A 154 22.71 7.01 28.23
C GLU A 154 22.94 7.79 26.93
N ILE A 155 24.05 8.54 26.88
CA ILE A 155 24.41 9.32 25.69
C ILE A 155 24.78 8.38 24.55
N VAL A 156 24.28 8.67 23.35
CA VAL A 156 24.63 7.97 22.12
C VAL A 156 25.80 8.69 21.46
N THR A 157 26.90 7.97 21.27
CA THR A 157 28.11 8.52 20.68
C THR A 157 28.52 7.83 19.40
N ARG A 158 28.83 8.60 18.36
CA ARG A 158 29.38 8.12 17.10
C ARG A 158 30.89 8.03 17.18
N GLU A 159 31.44 6.89 16.80
CA GLU A 159 32.86 6.62 16.74
C GLU A 159 33.29 6.23 15.32
N GLU A 160 34.43 6.66 14.85
CA GLU A 160 35.00 6.23 13.58
C GLU A 160 36.24 5.35 13.85
N TRP A 161 36.23 4.15 13.33
CA TRP A 161 37.25 3.16 13.56
C TRP A 161 37.95 2.73 12.27
N LEU A 162 39.18 2.29 12.37
CA LEU A 162 39.84 1.59 11.28
C LEU A 162 39.15 0.22 11.08
N ARG A 163 39.03 -0.20 9.82
CA ARG A 163 38.34 -1.45 9.43
C ARG A 163 38.87 -2.65 10.20
N ASP A 164 40.17 -2.83 10.21
CA ASP A 164 40.80 -4.01 10.83
C ASP A 164 40.61 -4.04 12.34
N ASP A 165 40.60 -2.88 12.99
CA ASP A 165 40.33 -2.74 14.42
C ASP A 165 38.86 -3.10 14.71
N ALA A 166 37.95 -2.59 13.91
CA ALA A 166 36.51 -2.92 14.05
C ALA A 166 36.23 -4.43 13.82
N VAL A 167 36.80 -5.03 12.75
CA VAL A 167 36.70 -6.46 12.51
C VAL A 167 37.26 -7.29 13.67
N SER A 168 38.42 -6.89 14.17
CA SER A 168 39.06 -7.60 15.29
C SER A 168 38.25 -7.48 16.57
N PHE A 169 37.69 -6.33 16.86
CA PHE A 169 36.84 -6.07 18.00
C PHE A 169 35.59 -6.94 17.97
N PHE A 170 34.81 -6.90 16.86
CA PHE A 170 33.58 -7.68 16.75
C PHE A 170 33.82 -9.18 16.78
N LYS A 171 34.90 -9.67 16.18
CA LYS A 171 35.33 -11.07 16.34
C LYS A 171 35.66 -11.41 17.80
N GLY A 172 36.34 -10.50 18.51
CA GLY A 172 36.71 -10.68 19.90
C GLY A 172 35.53 -10.81 20.86
N ILE A 173 34.44 -10.13 20.58
CA ILE A 173 33.19 -10.22 21.38
C ILE A 173 32.18 -11.25 20.85
N GLY A 174 32.54 -12.06 19.82
CA GLY A 174 31.73 -13.12 19.28
C GLY A 174 30.69 -12.69 18.25
N GLU A 175 30.70 -11.42 17.79
CA GLU A 175 29.77 -10.88 16.78
C GLU A 175 30.29 -11.13 15.36
N THR A 176 30.23 -12.38 14.91
CA THR A 176 30.81 -12.81 13.63
C THR A 176 30.11 -12.20 12.42
N TYR A 177 28.78 -12.02 12.48
CA TYR A 177 28.01 -11.37 11.42
C TYR A 177 28.41 -9.91 11.24
N LYS A 178 28.64 -9.16 12.33
CA LYS A 178 29.12 -7.78 12.24
C LYS A 178 30.51 -7.70 11.62
N ALA A 179 31.40 -8.61 12.00
CA ALA A 179 32.72 -8.68 11.40
C ALA A 179 32.67 -9.00 9.89
N GLU A 180 31.75 -9.87 9.46
CA GLU A 180 31.50 -10.19 8.04
C GLU A 180 30.97 -8.98 7.28
N ILE A 181 29.95 -8.27 7.84
CA ILE A 181 29.40 -7.06 7.23
C ILE A 181 30.49 -6.00 7.04
N ILE A 182 31.29 -5.73 8.07
CA ILE A 182 32.39 -4.75 8.01
C ILE A 182 33.42 -5.14 6.93
N GLY A 183 33.75 -6.42 6.84
CA GLY A 183 34.68 -6.95 5.84
C GLY A 183 34.18 -6.75 4.40
N ALA A 184 32.87 -6.73 4.19
CA ALA A 184 32.22 -6.55 2.88
C ALA A 184 32.01 -5.08 2.48
N ILE A 185 32.17 -4.10 3.38
CA ILE A 185 32.06 -2.68 3.06
C ILE A 185 33.20 -2.27 2.12
N PRO A 186 32.99 -1.47 1.05
CA PRO A 186 34.06 -0.99 0.17
C PRO A 186 35.19 -0.29 0.89
N GLY A 187 36.42 -0.48 0.42
CA GLY A 187 37.64 -0.02 1.11
C GLY A 187 37.77 1.50 1.29
N ASN A 188 37.01 2.27 0.51
CA ASN A 188 36.99 3.75 0.55
C ASN A 188 35.91 4.30 1.51
N GLU A 189 35.12 3.45 2.16
CA GLU A 189 34.08 3.87 3.11
C GLU A 189 34.62 3.86 4.55
N THR A 190 34.28 4.90 5.33
CA THR A 190 34.60 5.01 6.76
C THR A 190 33.71 4.03 7.55
N ILE A 191 34.31 3.33 8.51
CA ILE A 191 33.60 2.47 9.45
C ILE A 191 33.12 3.32 10.63
N SER A 192 31.81 3.54 10.71
CA SER A 192 31.22 4.24 11.84
C SER A 192 30.48 3.26 12.76
N LEU A 193 30.68 3.46 14.05
CA LEU A 193 30.10 2.70 15.13
C LEU A 193 29.31 3.65 16.03
N TYR A 194 28.27 3.14 16.67
CA TYR A 194 27.51 3.88 17.67
C TYR A 194 27.55 3.14 19.00
N ARG A 195 27.83 3.88 20.06
CA ARG A 195 27.91 3.38 21.43
C ARG A 195 26.77 3.92 22.27
N GLU A 196 26.09 3.04 22.97
CA GLU A 196 25.01 3.30 23.92
C GLU A 196 25.35 2.56 25.22
N GLY A 197 25.92 3.26 26.21
CA GLY A 197 26.44 2.61 27.41
C GLY A 197 27.48 1.54 27.11
N ASP A 198 27.22 0.29 27.51
CA ASP A 198 28.12 -0.85 27.27
C ASP A 198 27.90 -1.51 25.89
N PHE A 199 26.88 -1.13 25.15
CA PHE A 199 26.58 -1.66 23.82
C PHE A 199 27.22 -0.82 22.72
N ILE A 200 27.82 -1.49 21.75
CA ILE A 200 28.38 -0.86 20.55
C ILE A 200 27.94 -1.61 19.32
N ASP A 201 27.51 -0.88 18.30
CA ASP A 201 27.01 -1.46 17.06
C ASP A 201 27.56 -0.75 15.81
N LEU A 202 27.66 -1.52 14.70
CA LEU A 202 27.98 -0.98 13.38
C LEU A 202 26.77 -0.27 12.81
N CYS A 203 26.88 1.02 12.54
CA CYS A 203 25.82 1.81 11.93
C CYS A 203 26.33 3.02 11.19
N ARG A 204 25.65 3.40 10.11
CA ARG A 204 25.91 4.66 9.40
C ARG A 204 25.31 5.87 10.13
N GLY A 205 24.33 5.66 10.97
CA GLY A 205 23.56 6.70 11.64
C GLY A 205 22.64 7.50 10.72
N PRO A 206 22.17 8.68 11.14
CA PRO A 206 22.34 9.24 12.50
C PRO A 206 21.40 8.60 13.55
N HIS A 207 21.67 8.93 14.82
CA HIS A 207 20.88 8.47 15.98
C HIS A 207 20.43 9.64 16.86
N VAL A 208 19.45 9.36 17.72
CA VAL A 208 19.03 10.31 18.76
C VAL A 208 20.18 10.58 19.76
N PRO A 209 20.22 11.74 20.43
CA PRO A 209 21.34 12.12 21.30
C PRO A 209 21.47 11.27 22.57
N SER A 210 20.39 10.63 23.04
CA SER A 210 20.43 9.73 24.20
C SER A 210 19.28 8.73 24.18
N THR A 211 19.45 7.61 24.87
CA THR A 211 18.41 6.57 25.02
C THR A 211 17.13 7.08 25.69
N GLY A 212 17.23 8.14 26.50
CA GLY A 212 16.09 8.80 27.14
C GLY A 212 15.10 9.49 26.19
N LYS A 213 15.46 9.63 24.90
CA LYS A 213 14.54 10.08 23.85
C LYS A 213 13.58 8.98 23.38
N LEU A 214 13.91 7.71 23.62
CA LEU A 214 13.19 6.53 23.16
C LEU A 214 12.19 6.06 24.24
N LYS A 215 10.99 6.68 24.28
CA LYS A 215 10.01 6.48 25.34
C LYS A 215 8.81 5.66 24.95
N VAL A 216 8.46 5.65 23.66
CA VAL A 216 7.19 5.11 23.16
C VAL A 216 7.50 4.07 22.09
N PHE A 217 7.49 2.81 22.47
CA PHE A 217 7.73 1.66 21.56
C PHE A 217 6.94 0.44 22.02
N LYS A 218 6.80 -0.53 21.12
CA LYS A 218 6.18 -1.81 21.35
C LYS A 218 6.84 -2.87 20.49
N LEU A 219 7.18 -4.03 21.08
CA LEU A 219 7.57 -5.20 20.30
C LEU A 219 6.33 -5.94 19.81
N MET A 220 6.34 -6.35 18.54
CA MET A 220 5.14 -6.85 17.87
C MET A 220 5.15 -8.37 17.70
N LYS A 221 6.16 -8.92 17.00
CA LYS A 221 6.24 -10.35 16.67
C LYS A 221 7.66 -10.79 16.34
N VAL A 222 7.85 -12.10 16.35
CA VAL A 222 9.04 -12.76 15.79
C VAL A 222 8.68 -13.44 14.47
N ALA A 223 9.59 -13.38 13.50
CA ALA A 223 9.49 -14.13 12.24
C ALA A 223 10.87 -14.67 11.84
N GLY A 224 10.88 -15.71 10.99
CA GLY A 224 12.11 -16.17 10.34
C GLY A 224 12.52 -15.24 9.19
N ALA A 225 13.83 -15.06 8.99
CA ALA A 225 14.38 -14.35 7.84
C ALA A 225 15.72 -14.98 7.47
N TYR A 226 15.93 -15.31 6.20
CA TYR A 226 17.21 -15.83 5.75
C TYR A 226 18.28 -14.75 5.70
N TRP A 227 19.49 -15.08 6.17
CA TRP A 227 20.62 -14.17 6.10
C TRP A 227 20.85 -13.69 4.66
N ARG A 228 20.93 -12.37 4.46
CA ARG A 228 21.03 -11.71 3.13
C ARG A 228 19.91 -12.06 2.15
N GLY A 229 18.77 -12.56 2.63
CA GLY A 229 17.63 -12.92 1.79
C GLY A 229 17.80 -14.19 0.94
N ASP A 230 18.89 -14.94 1.13
CA ASP A 230 19.15 -16.19 0.41
C ASP A 230 18.69 -17.39 1.25
N SER A 231 17.76 -18.17 0.71
CA SER A 231 17.21 -19.36 1.36
C SER A 231 18.23 -20.47 1.64
N ASN A 232 19.41 -20.40 1.04
CA ASN A 232 20.52 -21.33 1.31
C ASN A 232 21.33 -20.94 2.56
N ASN A 233 21.16 -19.72 3.07
CA ASN A 233 21.84 -19.23 4.25
C ASN A 233 21.06 -19.57 5.52
N GLU A 234 21.68 -19.32 6.70
CA GLU A 234 21.06 -19.52 8.00
C GLU A 234 19.77 -18.71 8.15
N MET A 235 18.76 -19.34 8.75
CA MET A 235 17.53 -18.67 9.12
C MET A 235 17.71 -17.93 10.45
N LEU A 236 17.70 -16.60 10.38
CA LEU A 236 17.74 -15.68 11.50
C LEU A 236 16.35 -15.49 12.11
N GLN A 237 16.33 -14.94 13.31
CA GLN A 237 15.11 -14.55 13.99
C GLN A 237 14.94 -13.04 13.93
N ARG A 238 13.89 -12.59 13.26
CA ARG A 238 13.55 -11.18 13.08
C ARG A 238 12.55 -10.75 14.11
N ILE A 239 12.93 -9.84 15.01
CA ILE A 239 12.01 -9.21 15.97
C ILE A 239 11.53 -7.90 15.37
N TYR A 240 10.21 -7.79 15.18
CA TYR A 240 9.55 -6.56 14.74
C TYR A 240 9.12 -5.71 15.92
N GLY A 241 9.29 -4.40 15.79
CA GLY A 241 8.80 -3.40 16.73
C GLY A 241 8.25 -2.16 16.06
N THR A 242 7.54 -1.35 16.82
CA THR A 242 7.07 -0.02 16.41
C THR A 242 7.52 1.02 17.42
N ALA A 243 7.80 2.24 16.97
CA ALA A 243 8.17 3.35 17.83
C ALA A 243 7.56 4.67 17.32
N TRP A 244 7.16 5.52 18.25
CA TRP A 244 6.36 6.71 17.99
C TRP A 244 6.83 7.90 18.81
N ALA A 245 6.48 9.10 18.34
CA ALA A 245 6.78 10.34 19.05
C ALA A 245 5.95 10.48 20.33
N THR A 246 4.67 10.06 20.28
CA THR A 246 3.71 10.15 21.40
C THR A 246 3.03 8.80 21.66
N LYS A 247 2.49 8.65 22.86
CA LYS A 247 1.74 7.45 23.24
C LYS A 247 0.41 7.38 22.48
N GLU A 248 -0.19 8.52 22.21
CA GLU A 248 -1.43 8.67 21.45
C GLU A 248 -1.27 8.14 20.02
N ASP A 249 -0.16 8.46 19.35
CA ASP A 249 0.13 7.96 18.00
C ASP A 249 0.33 6.44 18.00
N GLN A 250 1.03 5.91 19.03
CA GLN A 250 1.20 4.46 19.18
C GLN A 250 -0.14 3.75 19.40
N ASP A 251 -0.98 4.28 20.29
CA ASP A 251 -2.28 3.69 20.61
C ASP A 251 -3.21 3.73 19.39
N ALA A 252 -3.21 4.83 18.62
CA ALA A 252 -3.94 4.93 17.37
C ALA A 252 -3.46 3.88 16.35
N TYR A 253 -2.15 3.67 16.22
CA TYR A 253 -1.59 2.66 15.34
C TYR A 253 -1.95 1.22 15.77
N LEU A 254 -1.85 0.91 17.07
CA LEU A 254 -2.21 -0.40 17.60
C LEU A 254 -3.71 -0.68 17.42
N HIS A 255 -4.56 0.32 17.65
CA HIS A 255 -6.00 0.21 17.39
C HIS A 255 -6.29 -0.03 15.89
N MET A 256 -5.59 0.69 14.99
CA MET A 256 -5.70 0.43 13.55
C MET A 256 -5.33 -1.02 13.19
N LEU A 257 -4.28 -1.59 13.82
CA LEU A 257 -3.90 -2.98 13.58
C LEU A 257 -4.95 -3.98 14.09
N GLU A 258 -5.52 -3.74 15.27
CA GLU A 258 -6.62 -4.56 15.81
C GLU A 258 -7.84 -4.52 14.91
N GLU A 259 -8.22 -3.33 14.43
CA GLU A 259 -9.29 -3.16 13.45
C GLU A 259 -8.98 -3.86 12.13
N ALA A 260 -7.72 -3.78 11.64
CA ALA A 260 -7.30 -4.48 10.44
C ALA A 260 -7.44 -6.01 10.58
N GLU A 261 -7.05 -6.56 11.73
CA GLU A 261 -7.21 -8.00 12.01
C GLU A 261 -8.68 -8.40 12.13
N ARG A 262 -9.50 -7.57 12.77
CA ARG A 262 -10.95 -7.79 12.88
C ARG A 262 -11.65 -7.76 11.53
N ARG A 263 -11.15 -6.94 10.59
CA ARG A 263 -11.70 -6.75 9.25
C ARG A 263 -11.07 -7.66 8.19
N ASP A 264 -10.14 -8.53 8.56
CA ASP A 264 -9.45 -9.42 7.61
C ASP A 264 -10.46 -10.19 6.77
N HIS A 265 -10.39 -10.01 5.43
CA HIS A 265 -11.31 -10.62 4.47
C HIS A 265 -11.31 -12.16 4.54
N ARG A 266 -10.19 -12.80 4.95
CA ARG A 266 -10.10 -14.26 5.09
C ARG A 266 -10.96 -14.76 6.25
N LYS A 267 -10.97 -14.02 7.37
CA LYS A 267 -11.79 -14.32 8.54
C LYS A 267 -13.26 -14.06 8.23
N ILE A 268 -13.56 -12.86 7.74
CA ILE A 268 -14.94 -12.47 7.39
C ILE A 268 -15.49 -13.38 6.28
N GLY A 269 -14.70 -13.69 5.25
CA GLY A 269 -15.09 -14.57 4.15
C GLY A 269 -15.47 -15.97 4.60
N ARG A 270 -14.73 -16.54 5.54
CA ARG A 270 -15.06 -17.81 6.17
C ARG A 270 -16.34 -17.70 7.02
N ASP A 271 -16.43 -16.68 7.90
CA ASP A 271 -17.55 -16.53 8.83
C ASP A 271 -18.89 -16.22 8.13
N LEU A 272 -18.84 -15.58 6.95
CA LEU A 272 -19.99 -15.29 6.08
C LEU A 272 -20.18 -16.28 4.94
N ASP A 273 -19.35 -17.32 4.85
CA ASP A 273 -19.40 -18.36 3.80
C ASP A 273 -19.31 -17.79 2.37
N LEU A 274 -18.28 -16.95 2.13
CA LEU A 274 -18.09 -16.27 0.85
C LEU A 274 -17.14 -17.02 -0.10
N PHE A 275 -16.06 -17.57 0.41
CA PHE A 275 -15.03 -18.27 -0.37
C PHE A 275 -14.08 -19.07 0.55
N HIS A 276 -13.26 -19.93 -0.07
CA HIS A 276 -12.15 -20.58 0.61
C HIS A 276 -10.92 -20.75 -0.30
N PHE A 277 -9.78 -21.10 0.31
CA PHE A 277 -8.55 -21.52 -0.34
C PHE A 277 -8.23 -22.97 0.06
N GLN A 278 -7.60 -23.73 -0.85
CA GLN A 278 -7.17 -25.11 -0.57
C GLN A 278 -5.85 -25.44 -1.26
N GLU A 279 -5.26 -26.56 -0.87
CA GLU A 279 -3.90 -26.96 -1.30
C GLU A 279 -3.78 -27.28 -2.79
N GLU A 280 -4.83 -27.79 -3.41
CA GLU A 280 -4.85 -28.12 -4.84
C GLU A 280 -4.87 -26.90 -5.74
N GLY A 281 -5.14 -25.70 -5.18
CA GLY A 281 -5.18 -24.44 -5.90
C GLY A 281 -4.48 -23.31 -5.13
N PRO A 282 -3.16 -23.36 -4.89
CA PRO A 282 -2.48 -22.34 -4.12
C PRO A 282 -2.53 -20.99 -4.87
N GLY A 283 -3.14 -19.98 -4.21
CA GLY A 283 -3.36 -18.67 -4.81
C GLY A 283 -4.54 -18.61 -5.80
N LEU A 284 -5.44 -19.60 -5.77
CA LEU A 284 -6.71 -19.62 -6.50
C LEU A 284 -7.87 -19.61 -5.50
N ILE A 285 -8.96 -18.92 -5.84
CA ILE A 285 -10.10 -18.73 -4.95
C ILE A 285 -11.26 -19.64 -5.38
N PHE A 286 -11.82 -20.36 -4.42
CA PHE A 286 -13.05 -21.13 -4.58
C PHE A 286 -14.22 -20.28 -4.05
N TRP A 287 -15.01 -19.74 -4.95
CA TRP A 287 -16.15 -18.87 -4.61
C TRP A 287 -17.37 -19.68 -4.20
N HIS A 288 -17.94 -19.35 -3.03
CA HIS A 288 -19.20 -19.90 -2.58
C HIS A 288 -20.38 -19.08 -3.15
N PRO A 289 -21.63 -19.59 -3.09
CA PRO A 289 -22.77 -18.89 -3.66
C PRO A 289 -22.93 -17.44 -3.22
N LYS A 290 -22.68 -17.14 -1.94
CA LYS A 290 -22.78 -15.77 -1.40
C LYS A 290 -21.65 -14.87 -1.92
N GLY A 291 -20.43 -15.37 -1.97
CA GLY A 291 -19.30 -14.64 -2.54
C GLY A 291 -19.46 -14.40 -4.03
N TRP A 292 -19.94 -15.42 -4.74
CA TRP A 292 -20.23 -15.32 -6.17
C TRP A 292 -21.34 -14.31 -6.46
N ALA A 293 -22.35 -14.19 -5.59
CA ALA A 293 -23.38 -13.16 -5.72
C ALA A 293 -22.77 -11.73 -5.63
N ILE A 294 -21.81 -11.49 -4.73
CA ILE A 294 -21.08 -10.20 -4.67
C ILE A 294 -20.34 -9.97 -5.99
N TRP A 295 -19.60 -10.98 -6.47
CA TRP A 295 -18.89 -10.92 -7.74
C TRP A 295 -19.79 -10.48 -8.89
N GLN A 296 -20.95 -11.17 -9.03
CA GLN A 296 -21.91 -10.87 -10.10
C GLN A 296 -22.45 -9.43 -10.02
N GLN A 297 -22.67 -8.89 -8.81
CA GLN A 297 -23.12 -7.50 -8.67
C GLN A 297 -22.04 -6.51 -9.12
N VAL A 298 -20.77 -6.76 -8.76
CA VAL A 298 -19.63 -5.94 -9.20
C VAL A 298 -19.48 -6.01 -10.73
N GLU A 299 -19.55 -7.22 -11.30
CA GLU A 299 -19.44 -7.43 -12.75
C GLU A 299 -20.57 -6.75 -13.52
N GLN A 300 -21.82 -6.90 -13.07
CA GLN A 300 -22.98 -6.27 -13.69
C GLN A 300 -22.89 -4.74 -13.65
N TYR A 301 -22.42 -4.19 -12.52
CA TYR A 301 -22.16 -2.76 -12.38
C TYR A 301 -21.11 -2.29 -13.40
N MET A 302 -19.96 -2.96 -13.46
CA MET A 302 -18.89 -2.61 -14.39
C MET A 302 -19.29 -2.78 -15.85
N ARG A 303 -20.12 -3.77 -16.17
CA ARG A 303 -20.69 -3.95 -17.53
C ARG A 303 -21.60 -2.78 -17.93
N ALA A 304 -22.39 -2.25 -17.00
CA ALA A 304 -23.15 -1.04 -17.23
C ALA A 304 -22.22 0.18 -17.43
N VAL A 305 -21.16 0.31 -16.62
CA VAL A 305 -20.14 1.34 -16.78
C VAL A 305 -19.49 1.27 -18.18
N TYR A 306 -19.15 0.09 -18.67
CA TYR A 306 -18.59 -0.08 -20.02
C TYR A 306 -19.54 0.41 -21.10
N ARG A 307 -20.77 -0.10 -21.08
CA ARG A 307 -21.81 0.28 -22.05
C ARG A 307 -22.07 1.78 -22.08
N ASP A 308 -22.20 2.39 -20.90
CA ASP A 308 -22.61 3.79 -20.76
C ASP A 308 -21.45 4.76 -21.09
N ASN A 309 -20.20 4.27 -21.20
CA ASN A 309 -19.01 5.04 -21.55
C ASN A 309 -18.37 4.60 -22.88
N GLY A 310 -19.11 3.92 -23.73
CA GLY A 310 -18.70 3.59 -25.09
C GLY A 310 -17.62 2.51 -25.21
N TYR A 311 -17.44 1.68 -24.19
CA TYR A 311 -16.57 0.50 -24.28
C TYR A 311 -17.29 -0.66 -24.94
N GLN A 312 -16.61 -1.30 -25.88
CA GLN A 312 -17.06 -2.55 -26.49
C GLN A 312 -16.48 -3.71 -25.68
N GLU A 313 -17.37 -4.54 -25.11
CA GLU A 313 -16.94 -5.74 -24.38
C GLU A 313 -16.42 -6.79 -25.36
N VAL A 314 -15.21 -7.28 -25.14
CA VAL A 314 -14.54 -8.29 -25.96
C VAL A 314 -14.11 -9.47 -25.09
N LYS A 315 -13.71 -10.59 -25.73
CA LYS A 315 -13.18 -11.77 -25.04
C LYS A 315 -12.01 -12.37 -25.79
N ALA A 316 -10.82 -12.34 -25.18
CA ALA A 316 -9.63 -12.96 -25.74
C ALA A 316 -9.42 -14.39 -25.18
N PRO A 317 -8.83 -15.33 -25.95
CA PRO A 317 -8.50 -16.67 -25.44
C PRO A 317 -7.56 -16.62 -24.24
N GLN A 318 -7.71 -17.58 -23.31
CA GLN A 318 -6.85 -17.68 -22.11
C GLN A 318 -5.51 -18.32 -22.41
N ILE A 319 -5.46 -19.26 -23.35
CA ILE A 319 -4.28 -20.04 -23.71
C ILE A 319 -3.89 -19.62 -25.13
N LEU A 320 -2.65 -19.13 -25.31
CA LEU A 320 -2.13 -18.65 -26.58
C LEU A 320 -0.72 -19.20 -26.82
N ASP A 321 -0.39 -19.45 -28.09
CA ASP A 321 0.95 -19.87 -28.49
C ASP A 321 2.00 -18.85 -28.06
N ILE A 322 3.17 -19.34 -27.58
CA ILE A 322 4.25 -18.49 -27.08
C ILE A 322 4.83 -17.52 -28.14
N SER A 323 4.59 -17.75 -29.41
CA SER A 323 5.04 -16.85 -30.47
C SER A 323 4.46 -15.44 -30.33
N LEU A 324 3.21 -15.31 -29.82
CA LEU A 324 2.62 -14.01 -29.54
C LEU A 324 3.35 -13.31 -28.38
N TRP A 325 3.68 -14.05 -27.33
CA TRP A 325 4.39 -13.54 -26.14
C TRP A 325 5.84 -13.15 -26.46
N LYS A 326 6.48 -13.84 -27.43
CA LYS A 326 7.80 -13.46 -27.96
C LYS A 326 7.72 -12.16 -28.74
N LYS A 327 6.73 -12.00 -29.64
CA LYS A 327 6.54 -10.77 -30.42
C LYS A 327 6.34 -9.54 -29.55
N THR A 328 5.63 -9.67 -28.46
CA THR A 328 5.37 -8.57 -27.51
C THR A 328 6.50 -8.32 -26.51
N GLY A 329 7.49 -9.20 -26.43
CA GLY A 329 8.59 -9.13 -25.46
C GLY A 329 8.25 -9.64 -24.05
N HIS A 330 7.04 -10.13 -23.84
CA HIS A 330 6.67 -10.71 -22.53
C HIS A 330 7.47 -11.97 -22.23
N TRP A 331 7.78 -12.79 -23.23
CA TRP A 331 8.57 -14.00 -23.05
C TRP A 331 9.97 -13.71 -22.49
N ASP A 332 10.62 -12.65 -22.95
CA ASP A 332 11.98 -12.31 -22.54
C ASP A 332 12.04 -11.64 -21.17
N ASN A 333 11.01 -10.87 -20.81
CA ASN A 333 11.00 -10.06 -19.59
C ASN A 333 10.09 -10.59 -18.47
N TYR A 334 9.21 -11.59 -18.76
CA TYR A 334 8.17 -12.01 -17.84
C TYR A 334 7.96 -13.53 -17.77
N ARG A 335 8.84 -14.32 -18.40
CA ARG A 335 8.70 -15.78 -18.52
C ARG A 335 8.53 -16.49 -17.19
N GLU A 336 9.29 -16.12 -16.18
CA GLU A 336 9.28 -16.76 -14.86
C GLU A 336 7.91 -16.64 -14.17
N ASN A 337 7.17 -15.58 -14.51
CA ASN A 337 5.84 -15.31 -14.00
C ASN A 337 4.71 -15.88 -14.87
N MET A 338 5.02 -16.66 -15.91
CA MET A 338 4.02 -17.26 -16.80
C MET A 338 3.83 -18.75 -16.50
N PHE A 339 2.57 -19.18 -16.43
CA PHE A 339 2.24 -20.61 -16.53
C PHE A 339 2.30 -21.04 -17.99
N THR A 340 2.98 -22.14 -18.25
CA THR A 340 3.11 -22.72 -19.58
C THR A 340 2.63 -24.15 -19.63
N THR A 341 2.17 -24.60 -20.79
CA THR A 341 1.78 -25.98 -21.06
C THR A 341 2.23 -26.37 -22.46
N GLU A 342 2.39 -27.66 -22.70
CA GLU A 342 2.75 -28.22 -23.99
C GLU A 342 1.64 -29.11 -24.53
N SER A 343 1.32 -28.95 -25.82
CA SER A 343 0.37 -29.79 -26.52
C SER A 343 0.75 -29.84 -28.01
N GLU A 344 0.65 -31.01 -28.66
CA GLU A 344 0.90 -31.20 -30.08
C GLU A 344 2.27 -30.63 -30.54
N ASN A 345 3.33 -30.80 -29.75
CA ASN A 345 4.68 -30.27 -29.98
C ASN A 345 4.74 -28.71 -30.02
N ARG A 346 3.79 -28.02 -29.39
CA ARG A 346 3.77 -26.56 -29.25
C ARG A 346 3.73 -26.19 -27.79
N VAL A 347 4.40 -25.09 -27.49
CA VAL A 347 4.36 -24.49 -26.12
C VAL A 347 3.33 -23.36 -26.12
N TYR A 348 2.46 -23.38 -25.15
CA TYR A 348 1.42 -22.37 -24.92
C TYR A 348 1.64 -21.68 -23.58
N GLY A 349 1.27 -20.41 -23.50
CA GLY A 349 1.22 -19.66 -22.24
C GLY A 349 -0.22 -19.37 -21.85
N LEU A 350 -0.55 -19.56 -20.56
CA LEU A 350 -1.73 -18.96 -19.97
C LEU A 350 -1.50 -17.45 -19.92
N LYS A 351 -2.46 -16.66 -20.42
CA LYS A 351 -2.27 -15.21 -20.51
C LYS A 351 -2.03 -14.56 -19.15
N PRO A 352 -0.88 -13.88 -18.93
CA PRO A 352 -0.64 -13.07 -17.75
C PRO A 352 -1.24 -11.67 -17.86
N MET A 353 -1.63 -11.27 -19.09
CA MET A 353 -2.19 -9.96 -19.46
C MET A 353 -3.13 -10.11 -20.67
N ASN A 354 -4.05 -9.17 -20.85
CA ASN A 354 -5.04 -9.20 -21.94
C ASN A 354 -4.60 -8.41 -23.19
N CYS A 355 -3.67 -7.48 -23.04
CA CYS A 355 -3.28 -6.50 -24.06
C CYS A 355 -2.94 -7.12 -25.43
N PRO A 356 -2.13 -8.19 -25.58
CA PRO A 356 -1.84 -8.74 -26.88
C PRO A 356 -3.10 -9.30 -27.60
N GLY A 357 -4.04 -9.85 -26.82
CA GLY A 357 -5.31 -10.33 -27.35
C GLY A 357 -6.17 -9.21 -27.93
N HIS A 358 -6.24 -8.07 -27.25
CA HIS A 358 -7.01 -6.91 -27.73
C HIS A 358 -6.39 -6.30 -28.99
N VAL A 359 -5.07 -6.27 -29.10
CA VAL A 359 -4.40 -5.86 -30.37
C VAL A 359 -4.72 -6.83 -31.50
N GLN A 360 -4.81 -8.14 -31.25
CA GLN A 360 -5.22 -9.10 -32.29
C GLN A 360 -6.68 -8.89 -32.72
N ILE A 361 -7.57 -8.49 -31.79
CA ILE A 361 -8.96 -8.15 -32.13
C ILE A 361 -8.99 -6.86 -32.95
N PHE A 362 -8.22 -5.82 -32.57
CA PHE A 362 -8.07 -4.61 -33.36
C PHE A 362 -7.60 -4.91 -34.77
N ASN A 363 -6.61 -5.77 -34.94
CA ASN A 363 -6.03 -6.14 -36.23
C ASN A 363 -6.94 -6.98 -37.15
N SER A 364 -8.09 -7.46 -36.58
CA SER A 364 -9.03 -8.29 -37.38
C SER A 364 -9.79 -7.50 -38.46
N SER A 365 -9.76 -6.16 -38.38
CA SER A 365 -10.40 -5.27 -39.35
C SER A 365 -9.55 -4.03 -39.60
N LEU A 366 -9.78 -3.38 -40.74
CA LEU A 366 -9.12 -2.11 -41.07
C LEU A 366 -9.89 -0.97 -40.40
N HIS A 367 -9.18 -0.10 -39.68
CA HIS A 367 -9.73 1.06 -39.02
C HIS A 367 -9.32 2.37 -39.67
N SER A 368 -10.16 3.36 -39.60
CA SER A 368 -9.91 4.73 -40.03
C SER A 368 -9.76 5.64 -38.77
N TYR A 369 -9.14 6.80 -38.95
CA TYR A 369 -9.06 7.80 -37.86
C TYR A 369 -10.45 8.23 -37.30
N ARG A 370 -11.51 8.03 -38.08
CA ARG A 370 -12.91 8.32 -37.67
C ARG A 370 -13.47 7.30 -36.69
N ASP A 371 -12.88 6.10 -36.65
CA ASP A 371 -13.28 5.04 -35.72
C ASP A 371 -12.61 5.21 -34.36
N LEU A 372 -11.59 6.06 -34.28
CA LEU A 372 -10.85 6.34 -33.05
C LEU A 372 -11.45 7.53 -32.26
N PRO A 373 -11.48 7.51 -30.93
CA PRO A 373 -10.91 6.46 -30.06
C PRO A 373 -11.80 5.20 -30.02
N LEU A 374 -11.16 4.03 -30.18
CA LEU A 374 -11.83 2.73 -30.04
C LEU A 374 -11.50 2.14 -28.68
N ARG A 375 -12.53 1.85 -27.88
CA ARG A 375 -12.38 1.39 -26.49
C ARG A 375 -12.85 -0.04 -26.34
N TYR A 376 -11.92 -0.96 -26.06
CA TYR A 376 -12.22 -2.35 -25.70
C TYR A 376 -12.19 -2.51 -24.18
N GLY A 377 -13.10 -3.35 -23.65
CA GLY A 377 -13.11 -3.78 -22.26
C GLY A 377 -13.26 -5.29 -22.17
N GLU A 378 -12.56 -5.93 -21.25
CA GLU A 378 -12.68 -7.37 -21.00
C GLU A 378 -12.67 -7.63 -19.49
N PHE A 379 -13.60 -8.46 -19.01
CA PHE A 379 -13.42 -9.16 -17.74
C PHE A 379 -12.50 -10.35 -18.01
N GLY A 380 -11.21 -10.03 -18.05
CA GLY A 380 -10.16 -10.91 -18.55
C GLY A 380 -9.52 -11.71 -17.42
N GLN A 381 -9.72 -13.03 -17.43
CA GLN A 381 -9.06 -13.92 -16.49
C GLN A 381 -7.59 -14.08 -16.87
N CYS A 382 -6.69 -13.71 -15.96
CA CYS A 382 -5.25 -13.78 -16.09
C CYS A 382 -4.63 -14.70 -15.04
N HIS A 383 -3.46 -15.26 -15.35
CA HIS A 383 -2.72 -16.12 -14.42
C HIS A 383 -1.26 -15.67 -14.35
N ARG A 384 -0.74 -15.53 -13.13
CA ARG A 384 0.67 -15.17 -12.85
C ARG A 384 1.25 -16.16 -11.86
N ASN A 385 2.41 -16.71 -12.16
CA ASN A 385 3.12 -17.64 -11.29
C ASN A 385 3.81 -16.88 -10.15
N GLU A 386 3.02 -16.29 -9.27
CA GLU A 386 3.52 -15.60 -8.07
C GLU A 386 4.21 -16.59 -7.13
N PRO A 387 5.35 -16.22 -6.51
CA PRO A 387 6.01 -17.06 -5.51
C PRO A 387 5.07 -17.37 -4.33
N SER A 388 5.12 -18.58 -3.80
CA SER A 388 4.24 -19.03 -2.71
C SER A 388 4.31 -18.13 -1.47
N GLY A 389 5.50 -17.63 -1.12
CA GLY A 389 5.70 -16.74 0.03
C GLY A 389 5.13 -15.33 -0.14
N SER A 390 4.74 -14.95 -1.36
CA SER A 390 4.11 -13.64 -1.64
C SER A 390 2.58 -13.67 -1.66
N LEU A 391 1.98 -14.87 -1.62
CA LEU A 391 0.52 -15.03 -1.66
C LEU A 391 -0.12 -14.50 -0.37
N HIS A 392 -1.21 -13.74 -0.50
CA HIS A 392 -1.89 -13.15 0.64
C HIS A 392 -3.40 -13.04 0.41
N GLY A 393 -4.16 -14.08 0.79
CA GLY A 393 -5.61 -14.12 0.64
C GLY A 393 -6.05 -13.72 -0.77
N MET A 394 -7.05 -12.86 -0.87
CA MET A 394 -7.53 -12.27 -2.13
C MET A 394 -6.64 -11.12 -2.65
N MET A 395 -5.74 -10.57 -1.82
CA MET A 395 -4.94 -9.39 -2.14
C MET A 395 -3.81 -9.71 -3.12
N ARG A 396 -3.25 -10.93 -3.08
CA ARG A 396 -2.23 -11.41 -4.01
C ARG A 396 -2.45 -12.88 -4.33
N VAL A 397 -2.91 -13.13 -5.53
CA VAL A 397 -3.35 -14.43 -6.04
C VAL A 397 -2.60 -14.81 -7.31
N ARG A 398 -2.71 -16.07 -7.74
CA ARG A 398 -2.14 -16.56 -9.01
C ARG A 398 -3.13 -16.52 -10.16
N GLY A 399 -4.43 -16.67 -9.88
CA GLY A 399 -5.50 -16.54 -10.86
C GLY A 399 -6.43 -15.41 -10.48
N PHE A 400 -6.65 -14.45 -11.38
CA PHE A 400 -7.45 -13.26 -11.12
C PHE A 400 -8.12 -12.75 -12.39
N THR A 401 -9.22 -12.03 -12.21
CA THR A 401 -9.96 -11.40 -13.30
C THR A 401 -9.78 -9.89 -13.22
N GLN A 402 -9.33 -9.27 -14.32
CA GLN A 402 -9.20 -7.81 -14.40
C GLN A 402 -10.43 -7.21 -15.11
N ASP A 403 -10.83 -6.01 -14.68
CA ASP A 403 -11.67 -5.08 -15.47
C ASP A 403 -10.81 -4.36 -16.50
N ASP A 404 -10.10 -5.12 -17.30
CA ASP A 404 -9.08 -4.61 -18.20
C ASP A 404 -9.69 -3.92 -19.41
N GLY A 405 -9.05 -2.87 -19.88
CA GLY A 405 -9.46 -2.19 -21.09
C GLY A 405 -8.29 -1.55 -21.82
N HIS A 406 -8.47 -1.47 -23.15
CA HIS A 406 -7.48 -0.87 -24.03
C HIS A 406 -8.17 0.14 -24.93
N ILE A 407 -7.64 1.36 -24.94
CA ILE A 407 -8.13 2.45 -25.77
C ILE A 407 -7.12 2.66 -26.88
N PHE A 408 -7.55 2.48 -28.12
CA PHE A 408 -6.75 2.79 -29.31
C PHE A 408 -7.15 4.18 -29.76
N CYS A 409 -6.20 5.10 -29.79
CA CYS A 409 -6.47 6.52 -30.10
C CYS A 409 -5.31 7.13 -30.92
N THR A 410 -5.55 8.35 -31.42
CA THR A 410 -4.47 9.18 -31.99
C THR A 410 -3.71 9.89 -30.87
N GLU A 411 -2.52 10.41 -31.17
CA GLU A 411 -1.74 11.21 -30.20
C GLU A 411 -2.54 12.42 -29.67
N ASP A 412 -3.31 13.08 -30.53
CA ASP A 412 -4.12 14.25 -30.17
C ASP A 412 -5.28 13.92 -29.21
N GLN A 413 -5.78 12.68 -29.24
CA GLN A 413 -6.86 12.22 -28.37
C GLN A 413 -6.37 11.76 -26.99
N LEU A 414 -5.06 11.55 -26.82
CA LEU A 414 -4.45 10.96 -25.63
C LEU A 414 -4.84 11.67 -24.32
N GLN A 415 -4.72 12.97 -24.28
CA GLN A 415 -5.01 13.77 -23.08
C GLN A 415 -6.50 13.74 -22.71
N ASP A 416 -7.38 13.79 -23.69
CA ASP A 416 -8.84 13.75 -23.49
C ASP A 416 -9.28 12.39 -22.95
N GLU A 417 -8.73 11.30 -23.48
CA GLU A 417 -9.03 9.93 -23.03
C GLU A 417 -8.52 9.70 -21.60
N CYS A 418 -7.33 10.19 -21.24
CA CYS A 418 -6.81 10.09 -19.88
C CYS A 418 -7.67 10.87 -18.88
N ALA A 419 -8.14 12.08 -19.25
CA ALA A 419 -9.01 12.90 -18.39
C ALA A 419 -10.39 12.25 -18.22
N ALA A 420 -10.99 11.75 -19.31
CA ALA A 420 -12.27 11.06 -19.29
C ALA A 420 -12.20 9.79 -18.40
N PHE A 421 -11.12 9.01 -18.55
CA PHE A 421 -10.89 7.83 -17.71
C PHE A 421 -10.76 8.19 -16.23
N THR A 422 -9.98 9.22 -15.88
CA THR A 422 -9.83 9.68 -14.50
C THR A 422 -11.18 10.07 -13.88
N SER A 423 -12.00 10.80 -14.59
CA SER A 423 -13.34 11.20 -14.13
C SER A 423 -14.28 9.99 -13.96
N LEU A 424 -14.20 9.02 -14.87
CA LEU A 424 -14.96 7.78 -14.80
C LEU A 424 -14.54 6.95 -13.56
N LEU A 425 -13.25 6.81 -13.33
CA LEU A 425 -12.69 6.09 -12.20
C LEU A 425 -13.13 6.70 -10.86
N GLN A 426 -13.08 8.03 -10.74
CA GLN A 426 -13.55 8.75 -9.54
C GLN A 426 -15.01 8.44 -9.24
N LYS A 427 -15.87 8.46 -10.26
CA LYS A 427 -17.28 8.12 -10.12
C LYS A 427 -17.47 6.69 -9.65
N VAL A 428 -16.77 5.73 -10.27
CA VAL A 428 -16.87 4.31 -9.89
C VAL A 428 -16.44 4.12 -8.44
N TYR A 429 -15.32 4.68 -8.03
CA TYR A 429 -14.86 4.57 -6.64
C TYR A 429 -15.84 5.19 -5.65
N ALA A 430 -16.39 6.35 -5.98
CA ALA A 430 -17.44 6.97 -5.18
C ALA A 430 -18.67 6.07 -5.04
N ASP A 431 -19.13 5.41 -6.11
CA ASP A 431 -20.26 4.47 -6.09
C ASP A 431 -19.99 3.23 -5.19
N PHE A 432 -18.73 2.84 -4.99
CA PHE A 432 -18.31 1.80 -4.05
C PHE A 432 -17.99 2.29 -2.63
N GLY A 433 -18.09 3.61 -2.37
CA GLY A 433 -17.88 4.21 -1.06
C GLY A 433 -16.45 4.66 -0.77
N PHE A 434 -15.59 4.73 -1.79
CA PHE A 434 -14.24 5.27 -1.66
C PHE A 434 -14.20 6.74 -2.12
N THR A 435 -13.96 7.66 -1.18
CA THR A 435 -13.96 9.10 -1.44
C THR A 435 -12.56 9.70 -1.49
N GLU A 436 -11.56 9.04 -0.90
CA GLU A 436 -10.17 9.47 -0.89
C GLU A 436 -9.35 8.65 -1.88
N VAL A 437 -8.82 9.32 -2.90
CA VAL A 437 -7.97 8.72 -3.94
C VAL A 437 -6.67 9.49 -4.01
N LEU A 438 -5.54 8.80 -3.95
CA LEU A 438 -4.21 9.35 -4.16
C LEU A 438 -3.78 9.07 -5.60
N TYR A 439 -3.18 10.06 -6.24
CA TYR A 439 -2.75 10.01 -7.63
C TYR A 439 -1.22 10.09 -7.69
N LYS A 440 -0.59 9.14 -8.39
CA LYS A 440 0.85 9.15 -8.66
C LYS A 440 1.11 9.02 -10.14
N VAL A 441 2.01 9.85 -10.67
CA VAL A 441 2.51 9.75 -12.04
C VAL A 441 3.88 9.11 -11.99
N ALA A 442 3.97 7.86 -12.44
CA ALA A 442 5.22 7.12 -12.55
C ALA A 442 5.85 7.41 -13.91
N THR A 443 7.04 8.02 -13.90
CA THR A 443 7.74 8.48 -15.08
C THR A 443 8.80 7.48 -15.54
N ARG A 444 9.52 7.81 -16.61
CA ARG A 444 10.47 6.94 -17.34
C ARG A 444 11.51 6.30 -16.43
N PRO A 445 11.70 4.95 -16.53
CA PRO A 445 12.82 4.27 -15.91
C PRO A 445 14.10 4.41 -16.73
N GLU A 446 15.24 4.07 -16.13
CA GLU A 446 16.54 4.08 -16.82
C GLU A 446 16.54 3.15 -18.05
N LYS A 447 16.04 1.91 -17.88
CA LYS A 447 15.84 0.96 -19.00
C LYS A 447 14.44 1.11 -19.57
N ARG A 448 14.33 1.66 -20.77
CA ARG A 448 13.05 1.92 -21.45
C ARG A 448 13.11 1.71 -22.95
N ILE A 449 11.95 1.61 -23.58
CA ILE A 449 11.75 1.58 -25.02
C ILE A 449 11.22 2.93 -25.48
N GLY A 450 11.59 3.39 -26.67
CA GLY A 450 11.17 4.66 -27.25
C GLY A 450 12.16 5.79 -27.03
N SER A 451 11.97 6.90 -27.77
CA SER A 451 12.80 8.10 -27.65
C SER A 451 12.35 8.99 -26.49
N ASP A 452 13.21 9.92 -26.09
CA ASP A 452 12.91 10.87 -25.03
C ASP A 452 11.73 11.78 -25.39
N GLU A 453 11.59 12.16 -26.66
CA GLU A 453 10.47 12.99 -27.13
C GLU A 453 9.12 12.29 -26.99
N VAL A 454 9.05 10.98 -27.21
CA VAL A 454 7.83 10.18 -27.02
C VAL A 454 7.48 10.12 -25.53
N TRP A 455 8.48 9.93 -24.67
CA TRP A 455 8.27 9.93 -23.22
C TRP A 455 7.85 11.29 -22.70
N ASP A 456 8.47 12.38 -23.17
CA ASP A 456 8.11 13.76 -22.78
C ASP A 456 6.65 14.07 -23.12
N LYS A 457 6.18 13.68 -24.31
CA LYS A 457 4.79 13.82 -24.72
C LYS A 457 3.84 13.02 -23.83
N ALA A 458 4.16 11.75 -23.57
CA ALA A 458 3.32 10.87 -22.79
C ALA A 458 3.21 11.34 -21.31
N GLU A 459 4.34 11.64 -20.68
CA GLU A 459 4.37 12.15 -19.31
C GLU A 459 3.63 13.47 -19.17
N THR A 460 3.83 14.40 -20.11
CA THR A 460 3.12 15.68 -20.15
C THR A 460 1.62 15.45 -20.29
N ALA A 461 1.16 14.58 -21.20
CA ALA A 461 -0.25 14.30 -21.40
C ALA A 461 -0.92 13.73 -20.14
N LEU A 462 -0.24 12.83 -19.42
CA LEU A 462 -0.74 12.27 -18.16
C LEU A 462 -0.85 13.35 -17.06
N MET A 463 0.20 14.17 -16.88
CA MET A 463 0.19 15.23 -15.88
C MET A 463 -0.86 16.30 -16.17
N GLU A 464 -0.98 16.74 -17.44
CA GLU A 464 -1.98 17.73 -17.84
C GLU A 464 -3.42 17.18 -17.72
N SER A 465 -3.65 15.87 -17.98
CA SER A 465 -4.96 15.26 -17.77
C SER A 465 -5.40 15.30 -16.30
N LEU A 466 -4.48 15.07 -15.35
CA LEU A 466 -4.75 15.19 -13.91
C LEU A 466 -4.99 16.64 -13.47
N LYS A 467 -4.21 17.58 -13.96
CA LYS A 467 -4.43 19.01 -13.70
C LYS A 467 -5.81 19.47 -14.18
N ARG A 468 -6.21 19.03 -15.38
CA ARG A 468 -7.52 19.35 -15.97
C ARG A 468 -8.69 18.79 -15.16
N THR A 469 -8.51 17.64 -14.53
CA THR A 469 -9.51 17.03 -13.63
C THR A 469 -9.44 17.55 -12.19
N GLY A 470 -8.55 18.52 -11.91
CA GLY A 470 -8.39 19.13 -10.59
C GLY A 470 -7.72 18.22 -9.55
N CYS A 471 -7.04 17.16 -9.98
CA CYS A 471 -6.38 16.21 -9.10
C CYS A 471 -5.02 16.73 -8.64
N VAL A 472 -4.77 16.64 -7.32
CA VAL A 472 -3.42 16.82 -6.77
C VAL A 472 -2.70 15.48 -6.89
N PHE A 473 -1.49 15.47 -7.42
CA PHE A 473 -0.74 14.24 -7.66
C PHE A 473 0.73 14.38 -7.28
N GLU A 474 1.36 13.24 -7.00
CA GLU A 474 2.79 13.10 -6.80
C GLU A 474 3.45 12.55 -8.07
N VAL A 475 4.72 12.92 -8.29
CA VAL A 475 5.54 12.33 -9.36
C VAL A 475 6.50 11.34 -8.75
N SER A 476 6.53 10.11 -9.27
CA SER A 476 7.45 9.03 -8.86
C SER A 476 8.44 8.76 -9.99
N PRO A 477 9.63 9.38 -9.98
CA PRO A 477 10.62 9.24 -11.03
C PRO A 477 11.16 7.80 -11.12
N GLY A 478 11.22 7.25 -12.35
CA GLY A 478 11.80 5.94 -12.57
C GLY A 478 10.87 4.74 -12.34
N GLU A 479 9.64 4.95 -11.86
CA GLU A 479 8.70 3.86 -11.53
C GLU A 479 7.75 3.50 -12.68
N GLY A 480 7.86 4.14 -13.82
CA GLY A 480 7.12 3.79 -15.02
C GLY A 480 7.50 2.40 -15.55
N ALA A 481 6.62 1.79 -16.35
CA ALA A 481 7.00 0.56 -17.03
C ALA A 481 8.00 0.83 -18.15
N PHE A 482 8.76 -0.18 -18.56
CA PHE A 482 9.77 -0.02 -19.61
C PHE A 482 9.20 0.45 -20.96
N TYR A 483 7.89 0.34 -21.18
CA TYR A 483 7.19 0.67 -22.42
C TYR A 483 6.31 1.93 -22.33
N GLY A 484 6.12 2.52 -21.14
CA GLY A 484 5.38 3.76 -21.01
C GLY A 484 5.14 4.23 -19.57
N PRO A 485 4.89 5.55 -19.40
CA PRO A 485 4.53 6.14 -18.12
C PRO A 485 3.09 5.77 -17.74
N LYS A 486 2.77 5.88 -16.46
CA LYS A 486 1.45 5.50 -15.93
C LYS A 486 0.96 6.47 -14.86
N ILE A 487 -0.35 6.57 -14.71
CA ILE A 487 -0.98 7.10 -13.50
C ILE A 487 -1.42 5.90 -12.65
N GLU A 488 -1.07 5.91 -11.39
CA GLU A 488 -1.54 4.98 -10.37
C GLU A 488 -2.58 5.65 -9.49
N TYR A 489 -3.71 4.95 -9.28
CA TYR A 489 -4.80 5.41 -8.43
C TYR A 489 -4.87 4.53 -7.20
N THR A 490 -4.58 5.12 -6.04
CA THR A 490 -4.52 4.43 -4.76
C THR A 490 -5.70 4.82 -3.90
N LEU A 491 -6.47 3.83 -3.47
CA LEU A 491 -7.60 4.01 -2.58
C LEU A 491 -7.15 4.02 -1.12
N LYS A 492 -7.80 4.83 -0.31
CA LYS A 492 -7.69 4.79 1.14
C LYS A 492 -8.96 4.14 1.71
N ASP A 493 -8.81 3.09 2.50
CA ASP A 493 -9.92 2.39 3.12
C ASP A 493 -10.38 3.04 4.44
N ALA A 494 -11.46 2.49 5.03
CA ALA A 494 -12.09 3.01 6.25
C ALA A 494 -11.18 3.05 7.49
N ILE A 495 -10.04 2.36 7.47
CA ILE A 495 -9.05 2.36 8.56
C ILE A 495 -7.72 3.00 8.14
N GLY A 496 -7.71 3.72 7.02
CA GLY A 496 -6.58 4.53 6.55
C GLY A 496 -5.50 3.79 5.79
N ARG A 497 -5.69 2.50 5.40
CA ARG A 497 -4.72 1.75 4.59
C ARG A 497 -4.83 2.15 3.12
N HIS A 498 -3.72 2.12 2.42
CA HIS A 498 -3.60 2.47 1.02
C HIS A 498 -3.57 1.24 0.12
N TRP A 499 -4.40 1.23 -0.94
CA TRP A 499 -4.54 0.14 -1.88
C TRP A 499 -4.45 0.65 -3.32
N GLN A 500 -3.37 0.35 -4.00
CA GLN A 500 -3.27 0.63 -5.43
C GLN A 500 -4.20 -0.31 -6.20
N CYS A 501 -5.18 0.25 -6.90
CA CYS A 501 -6.17 -0.48 -7.69
C CYS A 501 -6.18 -0.05 -9.14
N GLY A 502 -6.56 1.20 -9.39
CA GLY A 502 -6.66 1.73 -10.73
C GLY A 502 -5.32 2.08 -11.35
N THR A 503 -5.27 1.99 -12.66
CA THR A 503 -4.12 2.41 -13.45
C THR A 503 -4.56 2.84 -14.85
N ILE A 504 -3.86 3.83 -15.41
CA ILE A 504 -3.86 4.09 -16.84
C ILE A 504 -2.42 4.26 -17.30
N GLN A 505 -2.05 3.61 -18.40
CA GLN A 505 -0.69 3.56 -18.89
C GLN A 505 -0.65 3.81 -20.39
N VAL A 506 0.27 4.64 -20.83
CA VAL A 506 0.46 4.97 -22.25
C VAL A 506 1.44 3.99 -22.87
N ASP A 507 1.10 3.47 -24.05
CA ASP A 507 1.95 2.55 -24.80
C ASP A 507 1.98 2.93 -26.30
N PHE A 508 3.14 3.35 -26.78
CA PHE A 508 3.40 3.61 -28.17
C PHE A 508 4.04 2.42 -28.90
N SER A 509 4.44 1.39 -28.17
CA SER A 509 5.29 0.31 -28.64
C SER A 509 4.51 -0.94 -29.07
N MET A 510 3.60 -1.43 -28.24
CA MET A 510 2.93 -2.71 -28.47
C MET A 510 2.06 -2.71 -29.74
N PRO A 511 1.26 -1.66 -30.04
CA PRO A 511 0.53 -1.63 -31.30
C PRO A 511 1.43 -1.78 -32.49
N GLN A 512 2.53 -1.04 -32.56
CA GLN A 512 3.51 -1.10 -33.66
C GLN A 512 4.18 -2.48 -33.77
N ARG A 513 4.59 -3.09 -32.64
CA ARG A 513 5.22 -4.43 -32.60
C ARG A 513 4.31 -5.54 -33.11
N LEU A 514 3.01 -5.38 -32.92
CA LEU A 514 1.99 -6.33 -33.36
C LEU A 514 1.35 -5.94 -34.70
N GLY A 515 1.82 -4.87 -35.34
CA GLY A 515 1.37 -4.44 -36.67
C GLY A 515 -0.05 -3.84 -36.63
N ALA A 516 -0.45 -3.20 -35.52
CA ALA A 516 -1.71 -2.48 -35.48
C ALA A 516 -1.61 -1.15 -36.24
N GLU A 517 -2.54 -0.94 -37.19
CA GLU A 517 -2.56 0.24 -38.04
C GLU A 517 -3.96 0.77 -38.26
N PHE A 518 -4.08 2.08 -38.40
CA PHE A 518 -5.26 2.78 -38.90
C PHE A 518 -4.92 3.71 -40.06
N VAL A 519 -5.90 4.07 -40.88
CA VAL A 519 -5.74 5.01 -41.97
C VAL A 519 -6.05 6.42 -41.46
N ASP A 520 -5.07 7.33 -41.58
CA ASP A 520 -5.23 8.73 -41.16
C ASP A 520 -5.99 9.58 -42.19
N ALA A 521 -6.21 10.87 -41.90
CA ALA A 521 -6.92 11.79 -42.80
C ALA A 521 -6.20 12.07 -44.13
N SER A 522 -4.93 11.66 -44.23
CA SER A 522 -4.09 11.77 -45.44
C SER A 522 -3.93 10.45 -46.20
N ASP A 523 -4.81 9.45 -45.90
CA ASP A 523 -4.75 8.10 -46.47
C ASP A 523 -3.44 7.34 -46.15
N GLN A 524 -2.73 7.74 -45.09
CA GLN A 524 -1.51 7.07 -44.65
C GLN A 524 -1.79 6.08 -43.52
N ARG A 525 -1.11 4.93 -43.52
CA ARG A 525 -1.16 3.96 -42.43
C ARG A 525 -0.30 4.43 -41.25
N ARG A 526 -0.87 4.46 -40.05
CA ARG A 526 -0.19 4.83 -38.83
C ARG A 526 -0.52 3.85 -37.71
N ALA A 527 0.43 3.62 -36.82
CA ALA A 527 0.15 2.90 -35.60
C ALA A 527 -0.64 3.79 -34.61
N PRO A 528 -1.70 3.27 -33.95
CA PRO A 528 -2.40 4.01 -32.89
C PRO A 528 -1.55 4.07 -31.63
N VAL A 529 -1.82 5.05 -30.78
CA VAL A 529 -1.43 5.02 -29.36
C VAL A 529 -2.39 4.10 -28.64
N MET A 530 -1.88 3.29 -27.72
CA MET A 530 -2.70 2.42 -26.88
C MET A 530 -2.62 2.85 -25.41
N LEU A 531 -3.77 2.98 -24.77
CA LEU A 531 -3.88 3.18 -23.34
C LEU A 531 -4.35 1.87 -22.70
N HIS A 532 -3.52 1.32 -21.81
CA HIS A 532 -3.93 0.24 -20.92
C HIS A 532 -4.63 0.85 -19.72
N ARG A 533 -5.80 0.36 -19.33
CA ARG A 533 -6.49 0.87 -18.17
C ARG A 533 -7.21 -0.21 -17.39
N ALA A 534 -7.22 -0.07 -16.07
CA ALA A 534 -8.07 -0.83 -15.16
C ALA A 534 -8.59 0.12 -14.07
N ILE A 535 -9.86 -0.01 -13.68
CA ILE A 535 -10.46 0.76 -12.59
C ILE A 535 -10.35 -0.01 -11.28
N LEU A 536 -10.85 -1.26 -11.25
CA LEU A 536 -10.83 -2.12 -10.06
C LEU A 536 -9.45 -2.79 -9.88
N GLY A 537 -8.70 -2.97 -10.96
CA GLY A 537 -7.47 -3.74 -11.03
C GLY A 537 -7.77 -5.23 -11.14
N SER A 538 -7.98 -5.94 -10.04
CA SER A 538 -8.53 -7.30 -10.07
C SER A 538 -9.80 -7.37 -9.21
N PHE A 539 -10.79 -8.16 -9.68
CA PHE A 539 -12.04 -8.39 -8.96
C PHE A 539 -11.77 -9.00 -7.59
N GLU A 540 -10.89 -9.98 -7.51
CA GLU A 540 -10.53 -10.68 -6.27
C GLU A 540 -10.02 -9.68 -5.23
N ARG A 541 -9.00 -8.91 -5.60
CA ARG A 541 -8.42 -7.89 -4.70
C ARG A 541 -9.43 -6.82 -4.31
N PHE A 542 -10.20 -6.32 -5.27
CA PHE A 542 -11.17 -5.26 -5.04
C PHE A 542 -12.32 -5.75 -4.14
N ILE A 543 -12.84 -6.96 -4.36
CA ILE A 543 -13.87 -7.56 -3.49
C ILE A 543 -13.30 -7.81 -2.09
N GLY A 544 -12.04 -8.29 -1.99
CA GLY A 544 -11.36 -8.42 -0.70
C GLY A 544 -11.30 -7.11 0.05
N MET A 545 -10.95 -6.01 -0.63
CA MET A 545 -10.96 -4.67 -0.06
C MET A 545 -12.36 -4.21 0.35
N LEU A 546 -13.40 -4.48 -0.46
CA LEU A 546 -14.78 -4.17 -0.10
C LEU A 546 -15.22 -4.91 1.17
N ILE A 547 -14.87 -6.19 1.29
CA ILE A 547 -15.16 -6.99 2.50
C ILE A 547 -14.53 -6.34 3.73
N GLU A 548 -13.26 -5.93 3.65
CA GLU A 548 -12.56 -5.28 4.75
C GLU A 548 -13.08 -3.86 5.03
N ASN A 549 -13.32 -3.06 3.99
CA ASN A 549 -13.84 -1.70 4.11
C ASN A 549 -15.20 -1.67 4.83
N HIS A 550 -16.09 -2.58 4.46
CA HIS A 550 -17.42 -2.70 5.05
C HIS A 550 -17.47 -3.64 6.28
N ALA A 551 -16.35 -4.22 6.72
CA ALA A 551 -16.31 -5.24 7.77
C ALA A 551 -17.35 -6.37 7.53
N GLY A 552 -17.54 -6.76 6.26
CA GLY A 552 -18.52 -7.74 5.80
C GLY A 552 -19.97 -7.22 5.70
N ALA A 553 -20.28 -6.03 6.20
CA ALA A 553 -21.63 -5.45 6.15
C ALA A 553 -21.86 -4.72 4.81
N MET A 554 -21.89 -5.47 3.70
CA MET A 554 -22.06 -4.92 2.36
C MET A 554 -23.30 -4.03 2.24
N PRO A 555 -23.26 -2.89 1.51
CA PRO A 555 -24.47 -2.11 1.21
C PRO A 555 -25.51 -2.97 0.48
N ALA A 556 -26.78 -2.62 0.55
CA ALA A 556 -27.87 -3.45 0.05
C ALA A 556 -27.71 -3.89 -1.41
N TRP A 557 -27.17 -3.03 -2.28
CA TRP A 557 -26.95 -3.36 -3.68
C TRP A 557 -25.88 -4.45 -3.92
N LEU A 558 -24.88 -4.57 -3.02
CA LEU A 558 -23.83 -5.60 -3.07
C LEU A 558 -24.13 -6.82 -2.18
N ALA A 559 -25.04 -6.70 -1.21
CA ALA A 559 -25.30 -7.76 -0.24
C ALA A 559 -25.74 -9.05 -0.94
N PRO A 560 -25.13 -10.23 -0.63
CA PRO A 560 -25.54 -11.51 -1.24
C PRO A 560 -26.99 -11.87 -0.94
N VAL A 561 -27.44 -11.54 0.28
CA VAL A 561 -28.84 -11.62 0.71
C VAL A 561 -29.22 -10.21 1.18
N GLN A 562 -30.20 -9.60 0.52
CA GLN A 562 -30.64 -8.23 0.82
C GLN A 562 -31.65 -8.19 1.97
N ALA A 563 -32.49 -9.20 2.05
CA ALA A 563 -33.48 -9.36 3.12
C ALA A 563 -33.73 -10.82 3.43
N VAL A 564 -34.10 -11.11 4.68
CA VAL A 564 -34.57 -12.42 5.10
C VAL A 564 -35.92 -12.29 5.74
N VAL A 565 -36.87 -13.15 5.34
CA VAL A 565 -38.24 -13.23 5.90
C VAL A 565 -38.28 -14.31 6.98
N CYS A 566 -38.42 -13.92 8.23
CA CYS A 566 -38.45 -14.82 9.40
C CYS A 566 -39.88 -15.01 9.88
N CYS A 567 -40.43 -16.23 9.81
CA CYS A 567 -41.72 -16.54 10.45
C CYS A 567 -41.54 -16.75 11.97
N ILE A 568 -42.52 -16.27 12.75
CA ILE A 568 -42.57 -16.46 14.22
C ILE A 568 -43.01 -17.89 14.55
N SER A 569 -43.89 -18.46 13.76
CA SER A 569 -44.41 -19.82 13.92
C SER A 569 -44.61 -20.50 12.55
N GLU A 570 -44.72 -21.82 12.55
CA GLU A 570 -44.96 -22.61 11.35
C GLU A 570 -46.28 -22.23 10.65
N HIS A 571 -47.27 -21.73 11.39
CA HIS A 571 -48.56 -21.29 10.84
C HIS A 571 -48.42 -20.08 9.88
N THR A 572 -47.33 -19.34 9.93
CA THR A 572 -47.05 -18.19 9.05
C THR A 572 -46.01 -18.50 8.01
N ALA A 573 -45.58 -19.77 7.86
CA ALA A 573 -44.56 -20.17 6.91
C ALA A 573 -45.00 -19.94 5.44
N ASP A 574 -46.24 -20.23 5.11
CA ASP A 574 -46.78 -19.99 3.77
C ASP A 574 -46.76 -18.51 3.41
N TYR A 575 -47.13 -17.63 4.36
CA TYR A 575 -47.09 -16.19 4.17
C TYR A 575 -45.65 -15.68 3.99
N ALA A 576 -44.69 -16.18 4.80
CA ALA A 576 -43.29 -15.87 4.63
C ALA A 576 -42.76 -16.28 3.26
N ALA A 577 -43.16 -17.46 2.76
CA ALA A 577 -42.82 -17.95 1.43
C ALA A 577 -43.39 -17.07 0.32
N GLU A 578 -44.67 -16.65 0.44
CA GLU A 578 -45.35 -15.75 -0.50
C GLU A 578 -44.61 -14.40 -0.60
N ILE A 579 -44.30 -13.75 0.53
CA ILE A 579 -43.52 -12.49 0.57
C ILE A 579 -42.17 -12.69 -0.09
N THR A 580 -41.47 -13.77 0.25
CA THR A 580 -40.14 -14.08 -0.32
C THR A 580 -40.22 -14.24 -1.83
N GLN A 581 -41.18 -14.97 -2.36
CA GLN A 581 -41.37 -15.14 -3.80
C GLN A 581 -41.75 -13.85 -4.51
N THR A 582 -42.59 -13.03 -3.87
CA THR A 582 -42.98 -11.73 -4.40
C THR A 582 -41.80 -10.80 -4.57
N LEU A 583 -40.90 -10.72 -3.57
CA LEU A 583 -39.69 -9.92 -3.63
C LEU A 583 -38.66 -10.51 -4.62
N LYS A 584 -38.51 -11.84 -4.69
CA LYS A 584 -37.66 -12.50 -5.69
C LYS A 584 -38.09 -12.21 -7.13
N LYS A 585 -39.38 -12.21 -7.41
CA LYS A 585 -39.92 -11.88 -8.76
C LYS A 585 -39.60 -10.44 -9.18
N GLN A 586 -39.37 -9.54 -8.22
CA GLN A 586 -38.93 -8.16 -8.48
C GLN A 586 -37.40 -8.02 -8.62
N GLY A 587 -36.67 -9.15 -8.57
CA GLY A 587 -35.20 -9.17 -8.76
C GLY A 587 -34.37 -9.03 -7.46
N PHE A 588 -35.05 -9.01 -6.30
CA PHE A 588 -34.30 -8.91 -5.03
C PHE A 588 -33.76 -10.28 -4.57
N ARG A 589 -32.60 -10.27 -3.92
CA ARG A 589 -31.95 -11.43 -3.29
C ARG A 589 -32.47 -11.60 -1.87
N VAL A 590 -33.57 -12.38 -1.74
CA VAL A 590 -34.29 -12.56 -0.48
C VAL A 590 -34.37 -14.05 -0.14
N GLU A 591 -34.19 -14.36 1.14
CA GLU A 591 -34.34 -15.70 1.68
C GLU A 591 -35.49 -15.76 2.70
N SER A 592 -35.97 -16.97 3.05
CA SER A 592 -36.92 -17.18 4.14
C SER A 592 -36.33 -18.10 5.20
N ASP A 593 -36.61 -17.80 6.47
CA ASP A 593 -36.27 -18.66 7.59
C ASP A 593 -37.51 -19.09 8.35
N CYS A 594 -37.98 -20.29 7.99
CA CYS A 594 -39.15 -20.94 8.59
C CYS A 594 -38.78 -22.12 9.51
N ARG A 595 -37.51 -22.18 9.98
CA ARG A 595 -37.05 -23.20 10.94
C ARG A 595 -37.87 -23.08 12.25
N SER A 596 -38.03 -24.21 12.95
CA SER A 596 -38.72 -24.26 14.26
C SER A 596 -37.76 -23.75 15.38
N GLU A 597 -37.43 -22.43 15.30
CA GLU A 597 -36.53 -21.73 16.23
C GLU A 597 -37.17 -20.45 16.75
N LYS A 598 -36.73 -19.99 17.94
CA LYS A 598 -37.21 -18.73 18.51
C LYS A 598 -36.86 -17.57 17.59
N ILE A 599 -37.78 -16.64 17.38
CA ILE A 599 -37.59 -15.49 16.52
C ILE A 599 -36.35 -14.65 16.91
N THR A 600 -36.06 -14.53 18.21
CA THR A 600 -34.87 -13.82 18.72
C THR A 600 -33.58 -14.51 18.29
N TYR A 601 -33.55 -15.83 18.22
CA TYR A 601 -32.40 -16.60 17.70
C TYR A 601 -32.20 -16.36 16.20
N LYS A 602 -33.26 -16.45 15.41
CA LYS A 602 -33.24 -16.17 13.94
C LYS A 602 -32.70 -14.76 13.68
N ILE A 603 -33.25 -13.75 14.37
CA ILE A 603 -32.81 -12.35 14.23
C ILE A 603 -31.33 -12.22 14.54
N ARG A 604 -30.85 -12.83 15.65
CA ARG A 604 -29.44 -12.79 16.02
C ARG A 604 -28.54 -13.45 14.95
N GLU A 605 -28.91 -14.61 14.47
CA GLU A 605 -28.15 -15.35 13.45
C GLU A 605 -28.03 -14.54 12.17
N HIS A 606 -29.12 -14.00 11.65
CA HIS A 606 -29.11 -13.19 10.43
C HIS A 606 -28.43 -11.83 10.63
N SER A 607 -28.44 -11.27 11.82
CA SER A 607 -27.65 -10.08 12.16
C SER A 607 -26.16 -10.37 12.14
N LEU A 608 -25.72 -11.54 12.63
CA LEU A 608 -24.32 -11.98 12.53
C LEU A 608 -23.88 -12.21 11.08
N GLN A 609 -24.81 -12.67 10.22
CA GLN A 609 -24.59 -12.78 8.77
C GLN A 609 -24.63 -11.43 8.04
N LYS A 610 -24.72 -10.31 8.78
CA LYS A 610 -24.67 -8.93 8.23
C LYS A 610 -25.75 -8.62 7.19
N ILE A 611 -26.91 -9.35 7.19
CA ILE A 611 -28.02 -9.13 6.27
C ILE A 611 -28.58 -7.72 6.48
N PRO A 612 -28.80 -6.91 5.40
CA PRO A 612 -29.30 -5.54 5.52
C PRO A 612 -30.67 -5.43 6.20
N TYR A 613 -31.61 -6.29 5.85
CA TYR A 613 -32.99 -6.23 6.35
C TYR A 613 -33.48 -7.59 6.84
N ILE A 614 -34.15 -7.58 7.99
CA ILE A 614 -34.82 -8.75 8.56
C ILE A 614 -36.33 -8.42 8.63
N LEU A 615 -37.12 -9.18 7.93
CA LEU A 615 -38.56 -9.05 7.88
C LEU A 615 -39.19 -10.12 8.80
N VAL A 616 -39.87 -9.67 9.84
CA VAL A 616 -40.52 -10.60 10.79
C VAL A 616 -42.04 -10.69 10.45
N VAL A 617 -42.53 -11.90 10.33
CA VAL A 617 -43.95 -12.16 10.07
C VAL A 617 -44.53 -13.11 11.10
N GLY A 618 -45.60 -12.65 11.75
CA GLY A 618 -46.43 -13.40 12.64
C GLY A 618 -47.89 -13.38 12.18
N GLU A 619 -48.81 -13.85 13.02
CA GLU A 619 -50.23 -13.94 12.67
C GLU A 619 -50.87 -12.54 12.46
N LYS A 620 -50.39 -11.52 13.20
CA LYS A 620 -50.84 -10.13 13.02
C LYS A 620 -50.42 -9.57 11.65
N GLU A 621 -49.18 -9.77 11.27
CA GLU A 621 -48.65 -9.32 9.98
C GLU A 621 -49.36 -10.05 8.81
N ARG A 622 -49.59 -11.35 8.96
CA ARG A 622 -50.33 -12.15 7.98
C ARG A 622 -51.77 -11.62 7.77
N GLN A 623 -52.50 -11.36 8.86
CA GLN A 623 -53.87 -10.85 8.77
C GLN A 623 -53.94 -9.44 8.18
N ALA A 624 -52.92 -8.61 8.47
CA ALA A 624 -52.85 -7.24 7.97
C ALA A 624 -52.18 -7.12 6.59
N GLY A 625 -51.61 -8.19 6.03
CA GLY A 625 -50.85 -8.16 4.76
C GLY A 625 -49.56 -7.35 4.86
N THR A 626 -48.89 -7.34 6.01
CA THR A 626 -47.72 -6.52 6.31
C THR A 626 -46.51 -7.34 6.74
N VAL A 627 -45.38 -6.69 6.88
CA VAL A 627 -44.12 -7.21 7.46
C VAL A 627 -43.58 -6.24 8.50
N ALA A 628 -43.02 -6.74 9.60
CA ALA A 628 -42.28 -5.90 10.55
C ALA A 628 -40.81 -5.84 10.10
N VAL A 629 -40.34 -4.66 9.75
CA VAL A 629 -39.04 -4.46 9.11
C VAL A 629 -37.99 -4.01 10.15
N ARG A 630 -36.87 -4.72 10.16
CA ARG A 630 -35.68 -4.38 10.94
C ARG A 630 -34.49 -4.16 10.03
N GLY A 631 -33.81 -3.04 10.19
CA GLY A 631 -32.53 -2.75 9.56
C GLY A 631 -31.35 -3.25 10.39
N ARG A 632 -30.14 -3.09 9.87
CA ARG A 632 -28.89 -3.40 10.60
C ARG A 632 -28.80 -2.62 11.91
N GLY A 633 -28.04 -3.17 12.88
CA GLY A 633 -27.89 -2.56 14.20
C GLY A 633 -29.15 -2.60 15.06
N GLY A 634 -30.17 -3.36 14.65
CA GLY A 634 -31.44 -3.50 15.39
C GLY A 634 -32.40 -2.34 15.22
N VAL A 635 -32.19 -1.48 14.24
CA VAL A 635 -33.06 -0.34 13.91
C VAL A 635 -34.43 -0.85 13.49
N GLU A 636 -35.50 -0.47 14.20
CA GLU A 636 -36.87 -0.80 13.83
C GLU A 636 -37.40 0.21 12.81
N LEU A 637 -37.71 -0.24 11.61
CA LEU A 637 -38.26 0.58 10.52
C LEU A 637 -39.79 0.58 10.47
N GLY A 638 -40.43 -0.15 11.39
CA GLY A 638 -41.88 -0.22 11.53
C GLY A 638 -42.53 -1.39 10.79
N VAL A 639 -43.86 -1.38 10.77
CA VAL A 639 -44.69 -2.38 10.10
C VAL A 639 -45.28 -1.77 8.84
N MET A 640 -45.08 -2.42 7.70
CA MET A 640 -45.50 -1.91 6.41
C MET A 640 -45.93 -3.03 5.44
N PRO A 641 -46.69 -2.75 4.39
CA PRO A 641 -46.96 -3.69 3.30
C PRO A 641 -45.65 -4.12 2.60
N ALA A 642 -45.58 -5.35 2.09
CA ALA A 642 -44.41 -5.84 1.36
C ALA A 642 -44.07 -4.99 0.13
N SER A 643 -45.07 -4.39 -0.53
CA SER A 643 -44.87 -3.45 -1.64
C SER A 643 -44.14 -2.17 -1.22
N GLN A 644 -44.45 -1.64 -0.03
CA GLN A 644 -43.76 -0.46 0.51
C GLN A 644 -42.32 -0.82 0.89
N PHE A 645 -42.06 -1.98 1.48
CA PHE A 645 -40.72 -2.47 1.72
C PHE A 645 -39.92 -2.64 0.42
N ALA A 646 -40.54 -3.17 -0.63
CA ALA A 646 -39.90 -3.31 -1.95
C ALA A 646 -39.48 -1.94 -2.51
N THR A 647 -40.31 -0.89 -2.35
CA THR A 647 -39.95 0.47 -2.73
C THR A 647 -38.76 0.97 -1.93
N LEU A 648 -38.77 0.83 -0.59
CA LEU A 648 -37.67 1.20 0.30
C LEU A 648 -36.35 0.49 -0.10
N LEU A 649 -36.40 -0.81 -0.33
CA LEU A 649 -35.22 -1.59 -0.73
C LEU A 649 -34.72 -1.16 -2.11
N ASN A 650 -35.61 -0.86 -3.04
CA ASN A 650 -35.21 -0.38 -4.37
C ASN A 650 -34.52 0.99 -4.31
N GLU A 651 -35.04 1.90 -3.48
CA GLU A 651 -34.42 3.19 -3.23
C GLU A 651 -33.03 3.03 -2.59
N ASP A 652 -32.86 2.15 -1.58
CA ASP A 652 -31.60 1.85 -0.95
C ASP A 652 -30.58 1.26 -1.96
N VAL A 653 -31.02 0.32 -2.79
CA VAL A 653 -30.20 -0.26 -3.86
C VAL A 653 -29.75 0.81 -4.88
N ALA A 654 -30.63 1.76 -5.22
CA ALA A 654 -30.35 2.83 -6.17
C ALA A 654 -29.38 3.88 -5.61
N LEU A 655 -29.45 4.19 -4.32
CA LEU A 655 -28.58 5.13 -3.64
C LEU A 655 -27.15 4.59 -3.45
N ARG A 656 -26.93 3.30 -3.57
CA ARG A 656 -25.66 2.59 -3.40
C ARG A 656 -24.99 2.91 -2.05
N HIS A 657 -23.79 3.51 -2.03
CA HIS A 657 -23.08 3.87 -0.79
C HIS A 657 -23.71 5.05 -0.05
N ASN A 658 -24.48 5.90 -0.76
CA ASN A 658 -25.21 7.01 -0.15
C ASN A 658 -26.50 6.55 0.57
N SER A 659 -26.80 5.25 0.55
CA SER A 659 -27.83 4.71 1.41
C SER A 659 -27.43 4.95 2.85
N GLY A 660 -27.96 6.02 3.40
CA GLY A 660 -27.85 6.32 4.80
C GLY A 660 -28.48 5.21 5.63
N SER A 661 -27.73 4.15 5.93
CA SER A 661 -27.90 3.56 7.23
C SER A 661 -27.50 4.65 8.21
N THR A 662 -28.43 5.52 8.56
CA THR A 662 -28.38 6.37 9.72
C THR A 662 -28.40 5.46 10.96
N ALA A 663 -27.32 4.73 11.14
CA ALA A 663 -26.94 4.20 12.44
C ALA A 663 -25.55 4.78 12.70
N PRO A 664 -25.32 5.41 13.86
CA PRO A 664 -24.03 5.95 14.20
C PRO A 664 -23.00 4.82 14.18
N GLN A 665 -21.90 5.07 13.47
CA GLN A 665 -20.66 4.34 13.67
C GLN A 665 -20.23 4.66 15.11
N SER A 666 -20.70 3.92 16.08
CA SER A 666 -20.26 4.03 17.45
C SER A 666 -19.94 2.65 17.98
N ALA A 667 -18.70 2.58 18.42
CA ALA A 667 -18.02 1.66 19.31
C ALA A 667 -17.66 0.29 18.75
#